data_d6be07d250701252652ac4d5fe284e8a
#
_entry.id   d6be07d250701252652ac4d5fe284e8a
#
_cell.length_a   1.000
_cell.length_b   1.000
_cell.length_c   1.000
_cell.angle_alpha   90.00
_cell.angle_beta   90.00
_cell.angle_gamma   90.00
#
_symmetry.space_group_name_H-M   'P 1'
#
loop_
_entity.id
_entity.type
_entity.pdbx_description
1 polymer ?
#
loop_
_entity_poly.entity_id
_entity_poly.type
_entity_poly.pdbx_seq_one_letter_code
_entity_poly.pdbx_strand_id
1 'polypeptide(L)'
;MSYDYMRRANFTPTDSGRYTASIWVKRDNLSGNYQLIWGSLESGSGMGLFLDDNDKLSFWEKTTSNTTGLMLTSNAVLDDTTGWYHIVIVVNTYAPFSGDRLRITVNGQEVTSYSTDNRSSLNTSSTLVNSTNYPLVLGRKDNNTYHWQGQMSDFYFVDGSAVSANVFGYNDPASGEWRARHPGYVRSQVTFGNNGGYYPLREIDTTYGKGTAHRYWRYVEGGTVTGHHPRISRIWLIKKDGSRQDAVVYTSDNQSDVGEYQVGTTTTFDAGAPIEVVGYGVYHTTTTYRAAYGTLQWSDDNSSWNNHVTGLTSCWRYGEYEWNFKHGFDYKTADRSSSNDFGEMFVHTNRANNSSPTNNFNTINELFVGSPAGAVSSNNAGASTDTTSTTGDSEFITTQSLRSGKWYFEFRADDLSDSWRPGLGPVFQANMSYSNTMWPSGTTNFWQDNGTVYKGGTAYATAASFSVGQILGWAFDVDAKKMWFRDSSGNWVSGDPATGSGGSVLYEYGNDNDFEGYMVMGRCNGANAGSGTFNFGEGSFVQSNNWSGYSDSNGVGKFQYQPPAGFLAICEENITKPSIDADQHFKTVVYTGDESDNRSISVGFQPDLVWIKNRNQSYANYIFDSVRGPGKRLISNSNGTETNDATSQDELQAFNSSGFEVGTNIGVNQNGNSHVAWCWKAGGTPVTNNDGSVTAQVSANTTAGFSIVTVTQSGTGDFTVGHGLGKKPAVIMSKVRNVGYNWDFWSRGCGTIDRSMKPNTNETVFTDRIPYTSTEPTSSVFSVRGAFFSDASQHVFYVWTEIEGYSQFGRYRGQSNAKGRFVTTGFRPAYVMIKPLSGTSSAPSTGWRVFDNVRNPYNTDGIQSALYWESGQAEVGQNGVDFCANGFKLMPSSDKNHNETGAEYIYMAFAENPYHAARAR
;
A
#
# COMPACT_ATOMS: atom_id res chain seq x y z
N MET A 1 26.31 -0.57 -7.72
CA MET A 1 25.34 -0.20 -6.70
C MET A 1 25.69 -0.97 -5.43
N SER A 2 25.95 -0.29 -4.31
CA SER A 2 26.11 -0.96 -3.01
C SER A 2 24.70 -1.10 -2.43
N TYR A 3 24.27 -2.33 -2.20
CA TYR A 3 22.99 -2.62 -1.58
C TYR A 3 23.14 -2.58 -0.06
N ASP A 4 22.16 -2.02 0.63
CA ASP A 4 22.15 -1.96 2.09
C ASP A 4 21.88 -3.35 2.68
N TYR A 5 22.56 -3.68 3.76
CA TYR A 5 22.34 -4.92 4.49
C TYR A 5 22.82 -4.80 5.94
N MET A 6 22.29 -5.66 6.78
CA MET A 6 22.74 -5.78 8.18
C MET A 6 23.22 -7.20 8.45
N ARG A 7 24.30 -7.32 9.21
CA ARG A 7 24.84 -8.61 9.68
C ARG A 7 25.21 -8.54 11.14
N ARG A 8 24.79 -9.53 11.89
CA ARG A 8 25.15 -9.70 13.30
C ARG A 8 25.59 -11.14 13.56
N ALA A 9 26.72 -11.33 14.26
CA ALA A 9 27.09 -12.65 14.76
C ALA A 9 26.09 -13.15 15.81
N ASN A 10 25.77 -14.42 15.78
CA ASN A 10 24.92 -15.05 16.79
C ASN A 10 25.73 -15.52 18.00
N PHE A 11 25.05 -15.48 19.14
CA PHE A 11 25.51 -16.10 20.40
C PHE A 11 24.89 -17.48 20.56
N THR A 12 25.23 -18.19 21.64
CA THR A 12 24.53 -19.41 22.04
C THR A 12 23.04 -19.07 22.22
N PRO A 13 22.14 -19.72 21.50
CA PRO A 13 20.70 -19.38 21.58
C PRO A 13 20.14 -19.72 22.96
N THR A 14 19.09 -19.01 23.36
CA THR A 14 18.29 -19.35 24.54
C THR A 14 17.56 -20.68 24.33
N ASP A 15 16.96 -20.85 23.18
CA ASP A 15 16.37 -22.11 22.72
C ASP A 15 16.43 -22.19 21.20
N SER A 16 17.25 -23.08 20.66
CA SER A 16 17.40 -23.24 19.22
C SER A 16 16.15 -23.76 18.51
N GLY A 17 15.25 -24.41 19.21
CA GLY A 17 14.01 -24.97 18.67
C GLY A 17 12.81 -24.01 18.67
N ARG A 18 12.94 -22.84 19.27
CA ARG A 18 11.88 -21.84 19.35
C ARG A 18 12.41 -20.45 19.06
N TYR A 19 11.76 -19.75 18.14
CA TYR A 19 11.98 -18.33 17.91
C TYR A 19 10.84 -17.72 17.12
N THR A 20 10.78 -16.39 17.14
CA THR A 20 9.85 -15.61 16.31
C THR A 20 10.59 -14.48 15.65
N ALA A 21 10.38 -14.28 14.36
CA ALA A 21 10.85 -13.11 13.63
C ALA A 21 9.67 -12.33 13.06
N SER A 22 9.70 -11.03 13.22
CA SER A 22 8.67 -10.10 12.73
C SER A 22 9.33 -8.94 12.03
N ILE A 23 8.86 -8.59 10.83
CA ILE A 23 9.41 -7.51 10.02
C ILE A 23 8.33 -6.85 9.17
N TRP A 24 8.43 -5.54 9.00
CA TRP A 24 7.71 -4.81 7.99
C TRP A 24 8.59 -4.59 6.76
N VAL A 25 8.05 -4.87 5.57
CA VAL A 25 8.75 -4.69 4.30
C VAL A 25 7.83 -4.01 3.28
N LYS A 26 8.40 -3.15 2.45
CA LYS A 26 7.76 -2.60 1.26
C LYS A 26 8.66 -2.87 0.07
N ARG A 27 8.11 -3.37 -1.00
CA ARG A 27 8.85 -3.65 -2.23
C ARG A 27 8.97 -2.40 -3.07
N ASP A 28 10.15 -2.18 -3.64
CA ASP A 28 10.36 -1.09 -4.61
C ASP A 28 10.35 -1.62 -6.05
N ASN A 29 10.56 -2.94 -6.25
CA ASN A 29 10.63 -3.49 -7.59
C ASN A 29 10.26 -4.98 -7.63
N LEU A 30 9.78 -5.44 -8.79
CA LEU A 30 9.45 -6.83 -9.12
C LEU A 30 10.54 -7.38 -10.04
N SER A 31 11.66 -7.83 -9.48
CA SER A 31 12.88 -8.14 -10.25
C SER A 31 12.88 -9.54 -10.88
N GLY A 32 11.94 -10.43 -10.50
CA GLY A 32 11.98 -11.84 -10.91
C GLY A 32 13.24 -12.60 -10.45
N ASN A 33 13.90 -12.11 -9.40
CA ASN A 33 15.09 -12.74 -8.80
C ASN A 33 14.83 -13.04 -7.32
N TYR A 34 15.54 -14.04 -6.79
CA TYR A 34 15.52 -14.31 -5.36
C TYR A 34 15.99 -13.10 -4.55
N GLN A 35 15.22 -12.72 -3.52
CA GLN A 35 15.52 -11.61 -2.62
C GLN A 35 15.46 -12.08 -1.17
N LEU A 36 16.54 -11.91 -0.42
CA LEU A 36 16.59 -12.24 1.00
C LEU A 36 15.98 -11.11 1.83
N ILE A 37 14.95 -11.41 2.60
CA ILE A 37 14.39 -10.51 3.59
C ILE A 37 15.27 -10.58 4.85
N TRP A 38 15.36 -11.74 5.47
CA TRP A 38 16.27 -12.01 6.59
C TRP A 38 16.64 -13.49 6.66
N GLY A 39 17.74 -13.81 7.31
CA GLY A 39 18.14 -15.19 7.48
C GLY A 39 19.40 -15.34 8.31
N SER A 40 19.84 -16.57 8.46
CA SER A 40 21.11 -16.95 9.07
C SER A 40 21.82 -17.88 8.11
N LEU A 41 22.70 -17.30 7.28
CA LEU A 41 23.22 -17.94 6.07
C LEU A 41 24.73 -17.78 5.95
N GLU A 42 25.43 -18.87 5.70
CA GLU A 42 26.85 -18.87 5.34
C GLU A 42 27.15 -19.97 4.32
N SER A 43 27.92 -19.65 3.28
CA SER A 43 28.44 -20.63 2.30
C SER A 43 27.43 -21.64 1.74
N GLY A 44 26.16 -21.21 1.55
CA GLY A 44 25.11 -22.08 0.99
C GLY A 44 24.32 -22.91 2.00
N SER A 45 24.67 -22.83 3.28
CA SER A 45 23.94 -23.47 4.38
C SER A 45 23.28 -22.43 5.25
N GLY A 46 22.20 -22.82 5.94
CA GLY A 46 21.49 -21.94 6.85
C GLY A 46 19.99 -21.91 6.56
N MET A 47 19.31 -20.91 7.14
CA MET A 47 17.87 -20.77 7.03
C MET A 47 17.50 -19.31 6.77
N GLY A 48 16.45 -19.06 5.99
CA GLY A 48 16.03 -17.68 5.72
C GLY A 48 14.66 -17.56 5.09
N LEU A 49 14.16 -16.32 5.16
CA LEU A 49 12.94 -15.86 4.52
C LEU A 49 13.30 -15.10 3.26
N PHE A 50 12.73 -15.52 2.15
CA PHE A 50 13.00 -14.99 0.81
C PHE A 50 11.71 -14.65 0.09
N LEU A 51 11.81 -13.80 -0.91
CA LEU A 51 10.96 -13.89 -2.10
C LEU A 51 11.69 -14.72 -3.14
N ASP A 52 10.99 -15.67 -3.75
CA ASP A 52 11.53 -16.44 -4.87
C ASP A 52 11.45 -15.66 -6.19
N ASP A 53 11.88 -16.26 -7.29
CA ASP A 53 11.87 -15.67 -8.63
C ASP A 53 10.47 -15.50 -9.23
N ASN A 54 9.42 -15.98 -8.55
CA ASN A 54 8.02 -15.77 -8.86
C ASN A 54 7.32 -14.87 -7.81
N ASP A 55 8.09 -14.11 -7.05
CA ASP A 55 7.61 -13.20 -6.00
C ASP A 55 6.82 -13.88 -4.86
N LYS A 56 6.97 -15.21 -4.69
CA LYS A 56 6.34 -15.98 -3.62
C LYS A 56 7.17 -15.95 -2.36
N LEU A 57 6.49 -15.86 -1.22
CA LEU A 57 7.15 -15.90 0.07
C LEU A 57 7.62 -17.33 0.37
N SER A 58 8.93 -17.51 0.48
CA SER A 58 9.58 -18.79 0.69
C SER A 58 10.45 -18.77 1.94
N PHE A 59 10.25 -19.75 2.80
CA PHE A 59 11.09 -20.00 3.95
C PHE A 59 11.75 -21.38 3.79
N TRP A 60 13.08 -21.42 3.84
CA TRP A 60 13.79 -22.67 3.67
C TRP A 60 15.00 -22.81 4.59
N GLU A 61 15.32 -24.07 4.90
CA GLU A 61 16.52 -24.50 5.61
C GLU A 61 17.33 -25.43 4.71
N LYS A 62 18.61 -25.13 4.53
CA LYS A 62 19.59 -25.98 3.82
C LYS A 62 20.71 -26.39 4.75
N THR A 63 21.05 -27.66 4.74
CA THR A 63 22.21 -28.20 5.45
C THR A 63 23.51 -28.04 4.63
N THR A 64 24.66 -28.27 5.26
CA THR A 64 25.98 -28.21 4.63
C THR A 64 26.16 -29.14 3.41
N SER A 65 25.32 -30.17 3.26
CA SER A 65 25.28 -31.04 2.08
C SER A 65 24.40 -30.56 0.97
N ASN A 66 23.95 -29.33 1.00
CA ASN A 66 23.02 -28.69 0.04
C ASN A 66 21.67 -29.44 -0.11
N THR A 67 21.33 -30.30 0.83
CA THR A 67 20.01 -30.92 0.93
C THR A 67 19.06 -29.96 1.60
N THR A 68 17.92 -29.68 0.96
CA THR A 68 16.86 -28.83 1.53
C THR A 68 16.14 -29.64 2.62
N GLY A 69 16.37 -29.30 3.88
CA GLY A 69 15.73 -29.98 5.02
C GLY A 69 14.28 -29.55 5.19
N LEU A 70 14.05 -28.26 5.16
CA LEU A 70 12.74 -27.62 5.29
C LEU A 70 12.52 -26.67 4.11
N MET A 71 11.33 -26.68 3.54
CA MET A 71 10.90 -25.69 2.57
C MET A 71 9.40 -25.46 2.71
N LEU A 72 9.04 -24.18 2.81
CA LEU A 72 7.66 -23.73 2.84
C LEU A 72 7.53 -22.56 1.87
N THR A 73 6.83 -22.76 0.76
CA THR A 73 6.63 -21.72 -0.26
C THR A 73 5.15 -21.44 -0.40
N SER A 74 4.75 -20.18 -0.23
CA SER A 74 3.36 -19.74 -0.34
C SER A 74 2.84 -19.89 -1.78
N ASN A 75 1.52 -20.03 -1.92
CA ASN A 75 0.86 -19.80 -3.20
C ASN A 75 0.60 -18.31 -3.45
N ALA A 76 0.54 -17.53 -2.37
CA ALA A 76 0.40 -16.08 -2.45
C ALA A 76 1.67 -15.44 -3.01
N VAL A 77 1.49 -14.45 -3.87
CA VAL A 77 2.53 -13.61 -4.46
C VAL A 77 2.53 -12.27 -3.74
N LEU A 78 3.71 -11.77 -3.36
CA LEU A 78 3.86 -10.46 -2.71
C LEU A 78 4.27 -9.43 -3.77
N ASP A 79 3.38 -9.07 -4.67
CA ASP A 79 3.65 -8.22 -5.83
C ASP A 79 3.11 -6.78 -5.72
N ASP A 80 2.51 -6.42 -4.59
CA ASP A 80 2.08 -5.05 -4.33
C ASP A 80 3.25 -4.16 -3.89
N THR A 81 3.68 -3.24 -4.74
CA THR A 81 4.73 -2.25 -4.45
C THR A 81 4.17 -0.96 -3.85
N THR A 82 2.86 -0.83 -3.73
CA THR A 82 2.21 0.40 -3.26
C THR A 82 2.06 0.48 -1.73
N GLY A 83 2.12 -0.66 -1.04
CA GLY A 83 1.91 -0.76 0.41
C GLY A 83 2.99 -1.54 1.16
N TRP A 84 2.85 -1.59 2.48
CA TRP A 84 3.70 -2.34 3.39
C TRP A 84 3.12 -3.71 3.70
N TYR A 85 3.99 -4.72 3.76
CA TYR A 85 3.70 -6.05 4.28
C TYR A 85 4.26 -6.20 5.69
N HIS A 86 3.49 -6.74 6.61
CA HIS A 86 3.98 -7.23 7.89
C HIS A 86 4.12 -8.75 7.83
N ILE A 87 5.31 -9.27 7.97
CA ILE A 87 5.58 -10.70 7.91
C ILE A 87 6.05 -11.19 9.26
N VAL A 88 5.39 -12.21 9.81
CA VAL A 88 5.77 -12.85 11.06
C VAL A 88 5.99 -14.33 10.82
N ILE A 89 7.18 -14.81 11.20
CA ILE A 89 7.56 -16.21 11.18
C ILE A 89 7.64 -16.72 12.60
N VAL A 90 6.89 -17.77 12.91
CA VAL A 90 6.92 -18.42 14.21
C VAL A 90 7.42 -19.85 14.04
N VAL A 91 8.52 -20.17 14.69
CA VAL A 91 9.09 -21.52 14.75
C VAL A 91 8.95 -22.10 16.13
N ASN A 92 8.41 -23.33 16.20
CA ASN A 92 8.31 -24.14 17.42
C ASN A 92 8.47 -25.62 17.07
N THR A 93 9.69 -26.10 16.99
CA THR A 93 9.98 -27.49 16.59
C THR A 93 9.41 -28.55 17.55
N TYR A 94 9.02 -28.12 18.75
CA TYR A 94 8.41 -29.00 19.76
C TYR A 94 6.88 -29.16 19.62
N ALA A 95 6.28 -28.44 18.67
CA ALA A 95 4.84 -28.54 18.46
C ALA A 95 4.45 -29.96 18.00
N PRO A 96 3.38 -30.55 18.57
CA PRO A 96 2.99 -31.92 18.26
C PRO A 96 2.49 -32.08 16.81
N PHE A 97 1.84 -31.06 16.29
CA PHE A 97 1.35 -31.04 14.91
C PHE A 97 2.36 -30.36 13.98
N SER A 98 2.64 -30.98 12.83
CA SER A 98 3.62 -30.45 11.88
C SER A 98 3.26 -29.04 11.40
N GLY A 99 1.97 -28.75 11.20
CA GLY A 99 1.50 -27.43 10.80
C GLY A 99 1.83 -26.30 11.78
N ASP A 100 1.97 -26.61 13.07
CA ASP A 100 2.28 -25.63 14.12
C ASP A 100 3.77 -25.42 14.34
N ARG A 101 4.63 -26.23 13.74
CA ARG A 101 6.09 -26.15 13.90
C ARG A 101 6.70 -24.96 13.20
N LEU A 102 6.09 -24.52 12.10
CA LEU A 102 6.44 -23.31 11.38
C LEU A 102 5.17 -22.67 10.85
N ARG A 103 4.93 -21.42 11.22
CA ARG A 103 3.80 -20.63 10.73
C ARG A 103 4.29 -19.32 10.14
N ILE A 104 3.69 -18.94 9.02
CA ILE A 104 3.92 -17.66 8.35
C ILE A 104 2.62 -16.85 8.45
N THR A 105 2.72 -15.61 8.89
CA THR A 105 1.60 -14.68 8.95
C THR A 105 1.95 -13.44 8.13
N VAL A 106 1.06 -13.02 7.25
CA VAL A 106 1.18 -11.78 6.49
C VAL A 106 0.02 -10.86 6.87
N ASN A 107 0.33 -9.65 7.31
CA ASN A 107 -0.65 -8.64 7.74
C ASN A 107 -1.70 -9.19 8.73
N GLY A 108 -1.26 -9.99 9.70
CA GLY A 108 -2.11 -10.59 10.72
C GLY A 108 -2.88 -11.84 10.28
N GLN A 109 -2.83 -12.20 9.00
CA GLN A 109 -3.49 -13.39 8.46
C GLN A 109 -2.49 -14.52 8.27
N GLU A 110 -2.81 -15.71 8.80
CA GLU A 110 -1.96 -16.89 8.62
C GLU A 110 -2.02 -17.39 7.18
N VAL A 111 -0.87 -17.62 6.58
CA VAL A 111 -0.77 -18.24 5.25
C VAL A 111 -1.09 -19.72 5.40
N THR A 112 -2.15 -20.17 4.74
CA THR A 112 -2.64 -21.56 4.82
C THR A 112 -2.49 -22.35 3.52
N SER A 113 -2.14 -21.68 2.42
CA SER A 113 -1.97 -22.28 1.10
C SER A 113 -0.52 -22.22 0.65
N TYR A 114 0.05 -23.39 0.35
CA TYR A 114 1.45 -23.54 -0.01
C TYR A 114 1.62 -24.36 -1.29
N SER A 115 2.54 -23.93 -2.16
CA SER A 115 2.99 -24.72 -3.32
C SER A 115 4.00 -25.81 -2.92
N THR A 116 4.75 -25.55 -1.85
CA THR A 116 5.67 -26.52 -1.23
C THR A 116 5.47 -26.47 0.27
N ASP A 117 5.25 -27.63 0.89
CA ASP A 117 5.10 -27.78 2.33
C ASP A 117 5.74 -29.10 2.80
N ASN A 118 6.94 -29.00 3.41
CA ASN A 118 7.59 -30.16 4.02
C ASN A 118 7.87 -29.96 5.53
N ARG A 119 7.03 -29.19 6.23
CA ARG A 119 7.13 -28.98 7.68
C ARG A 119 7.16 -30.24 8.52
N SER A 120 6.69 -31.35 7.98
CA SER A 120 6.77 -32.66 8.64
C SER A 120 8.20 -33.12 8.91
N SER A 121 9.18 -32.65 8.13
CA SER A 121 10.60 -32.94 8.30
C SER A 121 11.24 -32.17 9.46
N LEU A 122 10.61 -31.08 9.94
CA LEU A 122 11.10 -30.29 11.05
C LEU A 122 10.95 -31.05 12.36
N ASN A 123 12.04 -31.35 13.02
CA ASN A 123 12.06 -32.05 14.30
C ASN A 123 12.95 -31.32 15.34
N THR A 124 12.96 -31.81 16.57
CA THR A 124 13.63 -31.15 17.69
C THR A 124 15.13 -30.94 17.55
N SER A 125 15.77 -31.50 16.52
CA SER A 125 17.21 -31.44 16.30
C SER A 125 17.66 -30.59 15.12
N SER A 126 16.73 -30.03 14.34
CA SER A 126 17.04 -29.32 13.10
C SER A 126 16.70 -27.84 13.18
N THR A 127 17.60 -27.02 13.68
CA THR A 127 17.48 -25.58 13.57
C THR A 127 18.83 -24.94 13.29
N LEU A 128 18.97 -24.35 12.12
CA LEU A 128 20.18 -23.65 11.71
C LEU A 128 20.11 -22.14 11.95
N VAL A 129 18.89 -21.57 12.03
CA VAL A 129 18.72 -20.11 12.17
C VAL A 129 19.24 -19.60 13.50
N ASN A 130 18.95 -20.29 14.57
CA ASN A 130 19.31 -19.87 15.88
C ASN A 130 20.57 -20.60 16.38
N SER A 131 21.57 -20.63 15.52
CA SER A 131 22.84 -21.32 15.77
C SER A 131 23.97 -20.32 15.93
N THR A 132 24.96 -20.63 16.79
CA THR A 132 26.19 -19.86 16.92
C THR A 132 27.04 -19.83 15.67
N ASN A 133 26.84 -20.78 14.74
CA ASN A 133 27.67 -20.94 13.56
C ASN A 133 27.27 -20.02 12.40
N TYR A 134 26.07 -19.47 12.41
CA TYR A 134 25.56 -18.66 11.30
C TYR A 134 25.13 -17.27 11.77
N PRO A 135 25.62 -16.19 11.14
CA PRO A 135 25.23 -14.83 11.50
C PRO A 135 23.79 -14.55 11.07
N LEU A 136 23.10 -13.71 11.84
CA LEU A 136 21.84 -13.12 11.42
C LEU A 136 22.11 -12.04 10.36
N VAL A 137 21.45 -12.12 9.22
CA VAL A 137 21.57 -11.17 8.12
C VAL A 137 20.20 -10.65 7.69
N LEU A 138 20.15 -9.39 7.27
CA LEU A 138 18.97 -8.76 6.65
C LEU A 138 19.39 -8.14 5.32
N GLY A 139 18.53 -8.23 4.32
CA GLY A 139 18.65 -7.50 3.06
C GLY A 139 19.54 -8.14 2.00
N ARG A 140 20.44 -9.06 2.34
CA ARG A 140 21.22 -9.82 1.35
C ARG A 140 21.85 -11.06 1.95
N LYS A 141 22.24 -12.02 1.10
CA LYS A 141 23.07 -13.15 1.48
C LYS A 141 24.55 -12.76 1.59
N ASP A 142 25.31 -13.46 2.43
CA ASP A 142 26.72 -13.21 2.74
C ASP A 142 27.65 -13.10 1.51
N ASN A 143 27.37 -13.88 0.47
CA ASN A 143 28.18 -13.88 -0.76
C ASN A 143 27.82 -12.76 -1.74
N ASN A 144 27.18 -11.69 -1.28
CA ASN A 144 26.72 -10.56 -2.09
C ASN A 144 25.70 -10.96 -3.20
N THR A 145 24.78 -11.86 -2.86
CA THR A 145 23.67 -12.27 -3.72
C THR A 145 22.33 -12.10 -3.00
N TYR A 146 21.22 -12.22 -3.72
CA TYR A 146 19.86 -12.16 -3.20
C TYR A 146 19.54 -10.86 -2.47
N HIS A 147 19.92 -9.74 -3.06
CA HIS A 147 19.69 -8.41 -2.49
C HIS A 147 18.20 -8.11 -2.38
N TRP A 148 17.78 -7.64 -1.20
CA TRP A 148 16.47 -7.04 -1.04
C TRP A 148 16.38 -5.73 -1.82
N GLN A 149 15.29 -5.54 -2.54
CA GLN A 149 15.01 -4.33 -3.30
C GLN A 149 13.72 -3.72 -2.76
N GLY A 150 13.87 -2.85 -1.76
CA GLY A 150 12.75 -2.25 -1.06
C GLY A 150 13.14 -1.70 0.30
N GLN A 151 12.12 -1.33 1.05
CA GLN A 151 12.24 -0.75 2.38
C GLN A 151 11.98 -1.81 3.45
N MET A 152 12.58 -1.63 4.60
CA MET A 152 12.40 -2.47 5.78
C MET A 152 12.15 -1.60 7.01
N SER A 153 11.30 -2.07 7.93
CA SER A 153 11.02 -1.39 9.19
C SER A 153 10.72 -2.39 10.29
N ASP A 154 11.01 -2.01 11.52
CA ASP A 154 10.58 -2.69 12.74
C ASP A 154 10.87 -4.21 12.74
N PHE A 155 12.13 -4.59 12.58
CA PHE A 155 12.54 -5.98 12.70
C PHE A 155 12.68 -6.39 14.16
N TYR A 156 11.96 -7.43 14.54
CA TYR A 156 12.05 -8.08 15.85
C TYR A 156 12.53 -9.51 15.65
N PHE A 157 13.48 -9.93 16.45
CA PHE A 157 13.86 -11.34 16.59
C PHE A 157 13.74 -11.73 18.07
N VAL A 158 12.89 -12.71 18.37
CA VAL A 158 12.64 -13.21 19.73
C VAL A 158 13.20 -14.62 19.82
N ASP A 159 14.31 -14.78 20.50
CA ASP A 159 15.02 -16.03 20.72
C ASP A 159 14.46 -16.76 21.94
N GLY A 160 14.07 -18.00 21.76
CA GLY A 160 13.58 -18.87 22.84
C GLY A 160 12.06 -18.89 22.98
N SER A 161 11.30 -18.15 22.17
CA SER A 161 9.85 -18.09 22.30
C SER A 161 9.12 -18.10 20.95
N ALA A 162 8.05 -18.86 20.90
CA ALA A 162 7.06 -18.85 19.80
C ALA A 162 5.94 -17.86 20.17
N VAL A 163 5.94 -16.69 19.55
CA VAL A 163 5.09 -15.55 19.90
C VAL A 163 4.08 -15.29 18.79
N SER A 164 2.83 -15.02 19.14
CA SER A 164 1.78 -14.69 18.18
C SER A 164 2.06 -13.38 17.41
N ALA A 165 1.64 -13.31 16.15
CA ALA A 165 1.72 -12.09 15.34
C ALA A 165 1.03 -10.88 16.00
N ASN A 166 -0.03 -11.11 16.80
CA ASN A 166 -0.75 -10.07 17.53
C ASN A 166 0.09 -9.31 18.58
N VAL A 167 1.27 -9.82 18.92
CA VAL A 167 2.21 -9.11 19.78
C VAL A 167 2.89 -7.97 19.01
N PHE A 168 3.11 -8.13 17.72
CA PHE A 168 3.83 -7.18 16.86
C PHE A 168 2.89 -6.27 16.07
N GLY A 169 1.66 -6.72 15.83
CA GLY A 169 0.63 -5.95 15.13
C GLY A 169 -0.75 -6.14 15.77
N TYR A 170 -1.72 -5.39 15.31
CA TYR A 170 -3.11 -5.49 15.75
C TYR A 170 -4.05 -4.96 14.67
N ASN A 171 -5.28 -5.46 14.65
CA ASN A 171 -6.33 -4.83 13.86
C ASN A 171 -6.80 -3.57 14.57
N ASP A 172 -6.74 -2.44 13.90
CA ASP A 172 -7.27 -1.17 14.40
C ASP A 172 -8.80 -1.30 14.55
N PRO A 173 -9.35 -1.10 15.75
CA PRO A 173 -10.78 -1.26 15.96
C PRO A 173 -11.66 -0.30 15.14
N ALA A 174 -11.11 0.84 14.71
CA ALA A 174 -11.86 1.84 13.97
C ALA A 174 -11.86 1.59 12.45
N SER A 175 -10.77 1.03 11.91
CA SER A 175 -10.61 0.82 10.47
C SER A 175 -10.55 -0.65 10.05
N GLY A 176 -10.42 -1.59 10.99
CA GLY A 176 -10.15 -3.00 10.70
C GLY A 176 -8.73 -3.28 10.18
N GLU A 177 -7.94 -2.25 9.98
CA GLU A 177 -6.62 -2.33 9.40
C GLU A 177 -5.62 -3.01 10.34
N TRP A 178 -4.71 -3.83 9.77
CA TRP A 178 -3.58 -4.37 10.49
C TRP A 178 -2.49 -3.31 10.66
N ARG A 179 -2.22 -2.91 11.90
CA ARG A 179 -1.24 -1.87 12.26
C ARG A 179 -0.09 -2.41 13.08
N ALA A 180 1.07 -1.75 12.97
CA ALA A 180 2.21 -2.02 13.82
C ALA A 180 1.89 -1.66 15.28
N ARG A 181 2.22 -2.57 16.20
CA ARG A 181 2.24 -2.28 17.63
C ARG A 181 3.38 -1.33 17.94
N HIS A 182 3.12 -0.44 18.89
CA HIS A 182 4.16 0.42 19.42
C HIS A 182 5.30 -0.41 20.02
N PRO A 183 6.58 -0.10 19.75
CA PRO A 183 7.71 -0.91 20.22
C PRO A 183 7.77 -1.10 21.74
N GLY A 184 7.32 -0.12 22.52
CA GLY A 184 7.20 -0.24 23.98
C GLY A 184 6.23 -1.32 24.42
N TYR A 185 5.10 -1.45 23.72
CA TYR A 185 4.17 -2.55 23.97
C TYR A 185 4.82 -3.90 23.65
N VAL A 186 5.44 -4.05 22.47
CA VAL A 186 6.11 -5.30 22.09
C VAL A 186 7.16 -5.70 23.13
N ARG A 187 8.02 -4.75 23.54
CA ARG A 187 9.05 -4.99 24.57
C ARG A 187 8.47 -5.40 25.92
N SER A 188 7.26 -4.98 26.26
CA SER A 188 6.59 -5.40 27.49
C SER A 188 6.02 -6.83 27.42
N GLN A 189 5.86 -7.38 26.22
CA GLN A 189 5.24 -8.69 25.98
C GLN A 189 6.24 -9.80 25.72
N VAL A 190 7.49 -9.48 25.37
CA VAL A 190 8.50 -10.46 24.98
C VAL A 190 9.80 -10.33 25.79
N THR A 191 10.44 -11.47 26.00
CA THR A 191 11.85 -11.53 26.40
C THR A 191 12.65 -11.92 25.17
N PHE A 192 13.56 -11.07 24.72
CA PHE A 192 14.26 -11.28 23.46
C PHE A 192 15.20 -12.48 23.41
N GLY A 193 15.71 -12.93 24.60
CA GLY A 193 16.71 -14.00 24.65
C GLY A 193 18.09 -13.56 24.18
N ASN A 194 19.03 -14.52 24.10
CA ASN A 194 20.44 -14.24 23.82
C ASN A 194 20.69 -13.70 22.40
N ASN A 195 19.96 -14.23 21.41
CA ASN A 195 20.06 -13.81 20.02
C ASN A 195 18.93 -12.86 19.61
N GLY A 196 18.05 -12.49 20.53
CA GLY A 196 16.93 -11.62 20.25
C GLY A 196 17.28 -10.13 20.21
N GLY A 197 16.40 -9.32 19.64
CA GLY A 197 16.57 -7.87 19.59
C GLY A 197 15.46 -7.19 18.80
N TYR A 198 15.42 -5.89 18.92
CA TYR A 198 14.57 -5.00 18.11
C TYR A 198 15.43 -4.04 17.31
N TYR A 199 15.16 -3.95 16.03
CA TYR A 199 15.86 -3.12 15.05
C TYR A 199 14.82 -2.27 14.29
N PRO A 200 14.71 -0.98 14.58
CA PRO A 200 13.67 -0.14 13.98
C PRO A 200 13.82 0.03 12.48
N LEU A 201 15.04 0.04 11.94
CA LEU A 201 15.36 0.16 10.51
C LEU A 201 14.82 1.44 9.85
N ARG A 202 14.34 2.38 10.64
CA ARG A 202 13.77 3.67 10.25
C ARG A 202 14.18 4.74 11.23
N GLU A 203 13.98 6.00 10.85
CA GLU A 203 14.06 7.08 11.81
C GLU A 203 12.97 6.91 12.88
N ILE A 204 13.37 6.79 14.15
CA ILE A 204 12.40 6.72 15.24
C ILE A 204 11.99 8.15 15.60
N ASP A 205 10.70 8.42 15.58
CA ASP A 205 10.14 9.67 16.08
C ASP A 205 10.55 9.88 17.55
N THR A 206 11.17 11.03 17.81
CA THR A 206 11.72 11.42 19.12
C THR A 206 10.68 11.75 20.17
N THR A 207 9.40 11.53 19.93
CA THR A 207 8.39 11.53 21.01
C THR A 207 8.61 10.40 22.00
N TYR A 208 9.49 9.43 21.69
CA TYR A 208 9.98 8.43 22.63
C TYR A 208 11.03 9.03 23.56
N GLY A 209 10.56 9.41 24.73
CA GLY A 209 11.34 10.07 25.76
C GLY A 209 11.71 11.48 25.31
N LYS A 210 10.80 12.43 25.43
CA LYS A 210 11.20 13.82 25.72
C LYS A 210 12.00 13.75 27.02
N GLY A 211 13.27 13.37 26.89
CA GLY A 211 14.22 13.47 27.98
C GLY A 211 14.27 14.91 28.37
N THR A 212 13.89 15.22 29.58
CA THR A 212 14.25 16.46 30.19
C THR A 212 15.75 16.62 30.02
N ALA A 213 16.19 17.80 29.71
CA ALA A 213 17.63 18.09 29.65
C ALA A 213 18.24 17.93 31.04
N HIS A 214 19.32 17.12 31.11
CA HIS A 214 20.01 16.83 32.36
C HIS A 214 21.47 17.26 32.28
N ARG A 215 22.05 17.62 33.37
CA ARG A 215 23.43 18.08 33.41
C ARG A 215 24.43 16.96 33.51
N TYR A 216 24.14 15.94 34.32
CA TYR A 216 25.08 14.84 34.59
C TYR A 216 24.60 13.60 33.87
N TRP A 217 25.54 12.95 33.19
CA TRP A 217 25.31 11.72 32.45
C TRP A 217 26.38 10.71 32.80
N ARG A 218 26.06 9.42 32.81
CA ARG A 218 27.08 8.38 32.94
C ARG A 218 26.75 7.16 32.10
N TYR A 219 27.78 6.54 31.58
CA TYR A 219 27.73 5.24 30.97
C TYR A 219 28.20 4.21 31.99
N VAL A 220 27.41 3.15 32.22
CA VAL A 220 27.69 2.05 33.12
C VAL A 220 27.88 0.79 32.30
N GLU A 221 29.06 0.17 32.39
CA GLU A 221 29.33 -1.09 31.72
C GLU A 221 28.61 -2.24 32.42
N GLY A 222 27.75 -2.96 31.68
CA GLY A 222 26.78 -3.91 32.25
C GLY A 222 27.13 -5.39 32.16
N GLY A 223 28.10 -5.79 31.34
CA GLY A 223 28.42 -7.21 31.21
C GLY A 223 29.51 -7.52 30.20
N THR A 224 30.28 -8.56 30.42
CA THR A 224 31.33 -9.04 29.54
C THR A 224 30.93 -10.37 28.92
N VAL A 225 31.30 -10.60 27.67
CA VAL A 225 31.36 -11.97 27.10
C VAL A 225 32.56 -12.68 27.74
N THR A 226 32.36 -13.85 28.27
CA THR A 226 33.33 -14.65 29.02
C THR A 226 34.75 -14.55 28.49
N GLY A 227 35.66 -14.04 29.33
CA GLY A 227 37.11 -14.13 29.16
C GLY A 227 37.82 -12.91 28.56
N HIS A 228 37.12 -11.83 28.22
CA HIS A 228 37.72 -10.65 27.61
C HIS A 228 37.04 -9.35 28.09
N HIS A 229 37.82 -8.33 28.36
CA HIS A 229 37.33 -7.01 28.76
C HIS A 229 37.25 -6.07 27.56
N PRO A 230 36.20 -5.23 27.43
CA PRO A 230 36.10 -4.25 26.35
C PRO A 230 37.19 -3.15 26.54
N ARG A 231 37.84 -2.80 25.44
CA ARG A 231 38.78 -1.67 25.43
C ARG A 231 38.15 -0.46 24.71
N ILE A 232 37.39 0.30 25.48
CA ILE A 232 36.84 1.58 25.01
C ILE A 232 37.82 2.66 25.40
N SER A 233 38.39 3.36 24.45
CA SER A 233 39.34 4.43 24.70
C SER A 233 38.70 5.81 24.72
N ARG A 234 37.51 5.96 24.16
CA ARG A 234 36.80 7.22 24.13
C ARG A 234 35.30 6.97 24.10
N ILE A 235 34.53 7.76 24.87
CA ILE A 235 33.07 7.83 24.86
C ILE A 235 32.66 9.28 24.74
N TRP A 236 31.59 9.54 23.93
CA TRP A 236 30.97 10.86 23.83
C TRP A 236 29.46 10.73 23.76
N LEU A 237 28.76 11.81 24.12
CA LEU A 237 27.33 11.93 23.99
C LEU A 237 27.00 12.75 22.75
N ILE A 238 25.89 12.44 22.09
CA ILE A 238 25.35 13.21 20.99
C ILE A 238 24.18 14.02 21.51
N LYS A 239 24.31 15.36 21.41
CA LYS A 239 23.26 16.29 21.83
C LYS A 239 22.20 16.42 20.75
N LYS A 240 21.03 16.96 21.10
CA LYS A 240 19.90 17.20 20.18
C LYS A 240 20.25 18.04 18.96
N ASP A 241 21.19 18.96 19.07
CA ASP A 241 21.72 19.77 17.97
C ASP A 241 22.73 19.03 17.08
N GLY A 242 22.96 17.74 17.34
CA GLY A 242 23.94 16.91 16.64
C GLY A 242 25.38 17.11 17.07
N SER A 243 25.66 18.06 17.97
CA SER A 243 27.03 18.27 18.45
C SER A 243 27.42 17.18 19.46
N ARG A 244 28.74 16.94 19.57
CA ARG A 244 29.31 15.97 20.51
C ARG A 244 29.59 16.64 21.88
N GLN A 245 29.32 15.91 22.95
CA GLN A 245 29.83 16.19 24.28
C GLN A 245 30.81 15.07 24.63
N ASP A 246 32.10 15.34 24.53
CA ASP A 246 33.13 14.36 24.86
C ASP A 246 33.20 14.13 26.37
N ALA A 247 33.36 12.88 26.74
CA ALA A 247 33.86 12.52 28.08
C ALA A 247 35.32 12.90 28.19
N VAL A 248 35.81 13.00 29.43
CA VAL A 248 37.24 13.14 29.70
C VAL A 248 37.98 11.99 29.03
N VAL A 249 38.84 12.33 28.07
CA VAL A 249 39.64 11.36 27.29
C VAL A 249 40.59 10.66 28.25
N TYR A 250 40.53 9.32 28.30
CA TYR A 250 41.63 8.55 28.86
C TYR A 250 42.78 8.57 27.87
N THR A 251 43.69 9.54 28.01
CA THR A 251 44.92 9.62 27.27
C THR A 251 45.95 8.72 27.95
N SER A 252 46.08 7.48 27.51
CA SER A 252 47.39 6.80 27.62
C SER A 252 47.82 6.40 26.22
N ASP A 253 48.74 7.13 25.65
CA ASP A 253 49.44 6.80 24.39
C ASP A 253 50.33 5.57 24.51
N ASN A 254 50.38 4.89 25.67
CA ASN A 254 51.09 3.65 25.87
C ASN A 254 50.15 2.45 25.67
N GLN A 255 50.38 1.73 24.60
CA GLN A 255 49.64 0.55 24.19
C GLN A 255 49.66 -0.62 25.22
N SER A 256 50.38 -0.53 26.33
CA SER A 256 50.48 -1.58 27.36
C SER A 256 49.55 -1.40 28.56
N ASP A 257 48.98 -0.20 28.80
CA ASP A 257 48.21 0.12 30.00
C ASP A 257 46.86 0.84 29.71
N VAL A 258 46.16 0.49 28.66
CA VAL A 258 44.80 0.95 28.48
C VAL A 258 43.94 0.30 29.57
N GLY A 259 43.38 1.08 30.46
CA GLY A 259 42.57 0.59 31.56
C GLY A 259 41.43 -0.29 31.03
N GLU A 260 41.41 -1.53 31.55
CA GLU A 260 40.33 -2.49 31.22
C GLU A 260 39.07 -2.04 31.94
N TYR A 261 38.01 -1.73 31.13
CA TYR A 261 36.71 -1.49 31.73
C TYR A 261 36.11 -2.81 32.19
N GLN A 262 35.97 -2.95 33.48
CA GLN A 262 35.32 -4.09 34.12
C GLN A 262 33.82 -3.85 34.24
N VAL A 263 33.03 -4.93 34.37
CA VAL A 263 31.58 -4.85 34.66
C VAL A 263 31.35 -3.93 35.86
N GLY A 264 30.46 -2.96 35.71
CA GLY A 264 30.15 -1.95 36.72
C GLY A 264 31.02 -0.69 36.66
N THR A 265 32.03 -0.63 35.77
CA THR A 265 32.80 0.60 35.55
C THR A 265 31.88 1.70 34.99
N THR A 266 32.03 2.89 35.54
CA THR A 266 31.22 4.06 35.13
C THR A 266 32.09 5.16 34.56
N THR A 267 31.62 5.73 33.44
CA THR A 267 32.20 6.95 32.88
C THR A 267 31.17 8.08 33.02
N THR A 268 31.49 9.12 33.77
CA THR A 268 30.61 10.23 34.07
C THR A 268 30.95 11.44 33.21
N PHE A 269 29.92 12.13 32.72
CA PHE A 269 30.00 13.35 31.96
C PHE A 269 29.33 14.48 32.76
N ASP A 270 30.01 15.59 32.96
CA ASP A 270 29.40 16.86 33.36
C ASP A 270 29.30 17.76 32.15
N ALA A 271 28.11 18.02 31.70
CA ALA A 271 27.86 18.86 30.53
C ALA A 271 27.96 20.37 30.83
N GLY A 272 28.20 20.72 32.11
CA GLY A 272 28.25 22.11 32.58
C GLY A 272 26.87 22.78 32.66
N ALA A 273 25.93 22.42 31.80
CA ALA A 273 24.55 22.85 31.79
C ALA A 273 23.66 21.66 31.38
N PRO A 274 22.33 21.69 31.67
CA PRO A 274 21.45 20.63 31.24
C PRO A 274 21.43 20.49 29.71
N ILE A 275 21.68 19.28 29.20
CA ILE A 275 21.63 18.92 27.78
C ILE A 275 20.65 17.77 27.55
N GLU A 276 19.96 17.80 26.41
CA GLU A 276 19.18 16.67 25.92
C GLU A 276 20.08 15.76 25.09
N VAL A 277 20.24 14.49 25.51
CA VAL A 277 21.08 13.50 24.84
C VAL A 277 20.23 12.61 23.96
N VAL A 278 20.57 12.57 22.68
CA VAL A 278 19.87 11.78 21.63
C VAL A 278 20.71 10.63 21.11
N GLY A 279 21.91 10.43 21.58
CA GLY A 279 22.79 9.35 21.17
C GLY A 279 24.07 9.29 21.97
N TYR A 280 24.90 8.32 21.66
CA TYR A 280 26.27 8.20 22.24
C TYR A 280 27.21 7.62 21.19
N GLY A 281 28.49 7.81 21.39
CA GLY A 281 29.52 7.19 20.54
C GLY A 281 30.65 6.60 21.38
N VAL A 282 31.34 5.63 20.82
CA VAL A 282 32.53 5.00 21.41
C VAL A 282 33.65 4.84 20.39
N TYR A 283 34.89 4.86 20.85
CA TYR A 283 36.08 4.53 20.09
C TYR A 283 36.78 3.33 20.67
N HIS A 284 37.03 2.30 19.85
CA HIS A 284 37.76 1.09 20.23
C HIS A 284 39.15 1.06 19.61
N THR A 285 40.14 0.75 20.40
CA THR A 285 41.55 0.72 19.96
C THR A 285 42.07 -0.65 19.57
N THR A 286 41.29 -1.72 19.74
CA THR A 286 41.76 -3.09 19.40
C THR A 286 40.68 -3.91 18.69
N THR A 287 41.13 -4.82 17.83
CA THR A 287 40.30 -5.78 17.09
C THR A 287 39.96 -7.06 17.84
N THR A 288 40.60 -7.30 18.97
CA THR A 288 40.62 -8.64 19.62
C THR A 288 39.60 -8.81 20.73
N TYR A 289 39.05 -7.73 21.25
CA TYR A 289 38.22 -7.75 22.47
C TYR A 289 36.80 -7.30 22.17
N ARG A 290 35.84 -8.10 22.60
CA ARG A 290 34.43 -7.93 22.32
C ARG A 290 33.76 -7.05 23.36
N ALA A 291 32.90 -6.25 22.92
CA ALA A 291 32.17 -5.30 23.72
C ALA A 291 31.02 -5.92 24.51
N ALA A 292 30.68 -5.21 25.53
CA ALA A 292 29.67 -5.56 26.49
C ALA A 292 28.39 -4.72 26.34
N TYR A 293 27.44 -4.99 27.17
CA TYR A 293 26.19 -4.24 27.28
C TYR A 293 26.41 -3.09 28.27
N GLY A 294 25.92 -1.91 27.91
CA GLY A 294 25.97 -0.76 28.79
C GLY A 294 24.64 -0.16 29.12
N THR A 295 24.62 0.71 30.12
CA THR A 295 23.44 1.52 30.46
C THR A 295 23.84 2.98 30.48
N LEU A 296 23.15 3.83 29.75
CA LEU A 296 23.26 5.28 29.88
C LEU A 296 22.28 5.76 30.95
N GLN A 297 22.79 6.53 31.92
CA GLN A 297 22.01 7.09 33.02
C GLN A 297 22.17 8.60 33.07
N TRP A 298 21.19 9.28 33.66
CA TRP A 298 21.21 10.71 33.87
C TRP A 298 20.99 11.07 35.35
N SER A 299 21.43 12.25 35.72
CA SER A 299 21.25 12.84 37.06
C SER A 299 21.23 14.35 36.97
N ASP A 300 20.51 15.00 37.89
CA ASP A 300 20.53 16.45 38.06
C ASP A 300 21.41 16.88 39.23
N ASP A 301 21.73 15.95 40.15
CA ASP A 301 22.45 16.20 41.39
C ASP A 301 23.82 15.49 41.49
N ASN A 302 24.19 14.74 40.44
CA ASN A 302 25.38 13.87 40.38
C ASN A 302 25.44 12.78 41.49
N SER A 303 24.32 12.44 42.10
CA SER A 303 24.26 11.48 43.22
C SER A 303 23.15 10.44 43.00
N SER A 304 21.98 10.88 42.50
CA SER A 304 20.82 10.03 42.22
C SER A 304 20.70 9.78 40.71
N TRP A 305 20.80 8.51 40.29
CA TRP A 305 20.92 8.17 38.88
C TRP A 305 19.70 7.41 38.36
N ASN A 306 19.20 7.84 37.24
CA ASN A 306 18.07 7.24 36.54
C ASN A 306 18.51 6.62 35.21
N ASN A 307 17.98 5.47 34.87
CA ASN A 307 18.26 4.85 33.57
C ASN A 307 17.61 5.65 32.44
N HIS A 308 18.41 6.03 31.44
CA HIS A 308 17.95 6.64 30.20
C HIS A 308 17.75 5.55 29.14
N VAL A 309 18.79 4.79 28.88
CA VAL A 309 18.74 3.64 27.96
C VAL A 309 19.53 2.49 28.56
N THR A 310 18.96 1.29 28.54
CA THR A 310 19.60 0.05 29.01
C THR A 310 19.85 -0.89 27.82
N GLY A 311 20.85 -1.75 27.96
CA GLY A 311 21.18 -2.76 26.97
C GLY A 311 21.85 -2.19 25.72
N LEU A 312 22.55 -1.05 25.88
CA LEU A 312 23.38 -0.50 24.82
C LEU A 312 24.50 -1.48 24.49
N THR A 313 24.51 -1.99 23.27
CA THR A 313 25.57 -2.85 22.76
C THR A 313 26.66 -2.00 22.14
N SER A 314 27.89 -2.16 22.55
CA SER A 314 29.03 -1.58 21.85
C SER A 314 29.51 -2.51 20.72
N CYS A 315 29.97 -1.93 19.63
CA CYS A 315 30.46 -2.70 18.48
C CYS A 315 31.88 -3.24 18.64
N TRP A 316 32.26 -4.18 17.79
CA TRP A 316 33.28 -5.21 17.98
C TRP A 316 34.64 -4.92 17.35
N ARG A 317 34.98 -3.65 16.98
CA ARG A 317 36.15 -3.38 16.14
C ARG A 317 36.84 -2.09 16.44
N TYR A 318 38.10 -2.02 15.96
CA TYR A 318 38.86 -0.77 15.90
C TYR A 318 38.11 0.29 15.09
N GLY A 319 37.92 1.48 15.71
CA GLY A 319 37.31 2.62 15.06
C GLY A 319 36.28 3.36 15.93
N GLU A 320 35.77 4.43 15.37
CA GLU A 320 34.68 5.25 15.96
C GLU A 320 33.33 4.71 15.58
N TYR A 321 32.40 4.63 16.56
CA TYR A 321 31.04 4.19 16.42
C TYR A 321 30.11 5.15 17.13
N GLU A 322 29.03 5.56 16.46
CA GLU A 322 27.99 6.42 17.02
C GLU A 322 26.62 5.73 16.95
N TRP A 323 25.83 5.89 18.01
CA TRP A 323 24.45 5.47 18.08
C TRP A 323 23.59 6.68 18.37
N ASN A 324 22.65 6.95 17.47
CA ASN A 324 21.63 7.94 17.68
C ASN A 324 20.36 7.22 18.15
N PHE A 325 19.81 7.60 19.29
CA PHE A 325 18.56 7.02 19.81
C PHE A 325 17.37 7.34 18.91
N LYS A 326 17.48 8.36 18.07
CA LYS A 326 16.51 8.77 17.07
C LYS A 326 16.45 7.80 15.87
N HIS A 327 17.61 7.27 15.46
CA HIS A 327 17.76 6.50 14.24
C HIS A 327 17.99 5.01 14.47
N GLY A 328 17.99 4.56 15.72
CA GLY A 328 18.32 3.18 16.06
C GLY A 328 19.79 2.83 15.91
N PHE A 329 20.44 3.17 14.79
CA PHE A 329 21.88 3.05 14.57
C PHE A 329 22.31 3.99 13.45
N ASP A 330 23.19 4.94 13.75
CA ASP A 330 23.93 5.71 12.74
C ASP A 330 25.40 5.27 12.74
N TYR A 331 25.92 4.93 11.56
CA TYR A 331 27.28 4.45 11.39
C TYR A 331 28.14 5.51 10.70
N LYS A 332 29.18 5.99 11.39
CA LYS A 332 30.32 6.66 10.76
C LYS A 332 31.54 5.79 10.94
N THR A 333 32.04 5.21 9.86
CA THR A 333 33.37 4.59 9.89
C THR A 333 34.39 5.53 9.28
N ALA A 334 35.46 5.80 10.01
CA ALA A 334 36.52 6.66 9.54
C ALA A 334 37.58 5.95 8.68
N ASP A 335 37.54 4.64 8.48
CA ASP A 335 38.56 3.96 7.69
C ASP A 335 38.09 2.70 7.01
N ARG A 336 38.34 2.58 5.68
CA ARG A 336 37.96 1.47 4.81
C ARG A 336 39.15 0.70 4.24
N SER A 337 40.22 0.49 4.96
CA SER A 337 41.46 0.00 4.36
C SER A 337 41.80 -1.46 4.52
N SER A 338 40.90 -2.37 4.97
CA SER A 338 41.25 -3.79 5.04
C SER A 338 40.18 -4.73 4.53
N SER A 339 40.59 -5.68 3.70
CA SER A 339 39.77 -6.59 2.89
C SER A 339 39.27 -7.86 3.61
N ASN A 340 39.36 -7.97 4.94
CA ASN A 340 39.05 -9.22 5.66
C ASN A 340 38.10 -9.01 6.84
N ASP A 341 37.06 -8.22 6.68
CA ASP A 341 36.32 -7.73 7.81
C ASP A 341 34.92 -8.32 8.01
N PHE A 342 34.70 -8.88 9.18
CA PHE A 342 33.47 -9.42 9.72
C PHE A 342 32.84 -8.42 10.69
N GLY A 343 31.56 -8.07 10.48
CA GLY A 343 30.77 -7.24 11.37
C GLY A 343 30.38 -5.92 10.73
N GLU A 344 29.86 -5.96 9.54
CA GLU A 344 29.38 -4.78 8.83
C GLU A 344 27.88 -4.66 8.96
N MET A 345 27.45 -3.53 9.52
CA MET A 345 26.11 -3.02 9.42
C MET A 345 26.19 -1.83 8.46
N PHE A 346 25.81 -2.03 7.21
CA PHE A 346 25.69 -0.95 6.25
C PHE A 346 24.24 -0.51 6.20
N VAL A 347 23.94 0.55 6.90
CA VAL A 347 22.85 1.44 6.55
C VAL A 347 23.51 2.58 5.79
N HIS A 348 23.20 2.73 4.52
CA HIS A 348 23.66 3.88 3.75
C HIS A 348 23.02 5.11 4.38
N THR A 349 23.79 5.91 5.10
CA THR A 349 23.35 7.13 5.79
C THR A 349 22.76 8.18 4.82
N ASN A 350 22.91 7.98 3.52
CA ASN A 350 22.36 8.84 2.47
C ASN A 350 20.90 8.47 2.10
N ARG A 351 20.27 7.51 2.76
CA ARG A 351 18.89 7.07 2.49
C ARG A 351 18.09 6.88 3.77
N ALA A 352 18.23 7.80 4.73
CA ALA A 352 17.28 7.87 5.83
C ALA A 352 15.90 8.22 5.25
N ASN A 353 15.16 7.19 4.88
CA ASN A 353 13.82 7.31 4.37
C ASN A 353 12.85 7.39 5.55
N ASN A 354 12.06 8.45 5.61
CA ASN A 354 11.03 8.61 6.64
C ASN A 354 9.80 7.74 6.39
N SER A 355 9.74 7.01 5.28
CA SER A 355 8.65 6.08 5.01
C SER A 355 8.61 4.96 6.05
N SER A 356 7.43 4.66 6.53
CA SER A 356 7.19 3.67 7.56
C SER A 356 5.83 3.01 7.38
N PRO A 357 5.56 1.90 8.04
CA PRO A 357 4.23 1.29 8.04
C PRO A 357 3.12 2.19 8.60
N THR A 358 3.47 3.26 9.28
CA THR A 358 2.53 4.24 9.84
C THR A 358 2.47 5.56 9.08
N ASN A 359 3.38 5.78 8.13
CA ASN A 359 3.38 6.94 7.24
C ASN A 359 4.07 6.58 5.92
N ASN A 360 3.30 6.15 4.94
CA ASN A 360 3.78 5.73 3.63
C ASN A 360 3.90 6.96 2.72
N PHE A 361 5.14 7.33 2.35
CA PHE A 361 5.38 8.40 1.39
C PHE A 361 5.09 7.95 -0.05
N ASN A 362 4.76 8.92 -0.88
CA ASN A 362 4.61 8.70 -2.31
C ASN A 362 5.89 8.13 -2.91
N THR A 363 5.77 7.23 -3.86
CA THR A 363 6.90 6.59 -4.56
C THR A 363 6.56 6.40 -6.03
N ILE A 364 7.54 6.10 -6.85
CA ILE A 364 7.30 5.69 -8.23
C ILE A 364 6.56 4.36 -8.23
N ASN A 365 5.52 4.26 -9.05
CA ASN A 365 4.70 3.06 -9.15
C ASN A 365 5.28 2.07 -10.17
N GLU A 366 5.98 1.07 -9.69
CA GLU A 366 6.57 -0.01 -10.50
C GLU A 366 5.52 -0.90 -11.18
N LEU A 367 4.29 -0.91 -10.67
CA LEU A 367 3.19 -1.65 -11.27
C LEU A 367 2.61 -0.94 -12.50
N PHE A 368 3.03 0.30 -12.73
CA PHE A 368 2.64 1.08 -13.89
C PHE A 368 3.79 1.15 -14.89
N VAL A 369 3.64 0.49 -16.03
CA VAL A 369 4.63 0.52 -17.12
C VAL A 369 4.07 1.32 -18.29
N GLY A 370 4.64 2.49 -18.52
CA GLY A 370 4.19 3.41 -19.57
C GLY A 370 4.76 3.12 -20.96
N SER A 371 5.95 2.54 -21.07
CA SER A 371 6.58 2.24 -22.36
C SER A 371 7.32 0.90 -22.31
N PRO A 372 7.33 0.13 -23.44
CA PRO A 372 8.02 -1.16 -23.50
C PRO A 372 9.54 -1.06 -23.50
N ALA A 373 10.13 0.14 -23.58
CA ALA A 373 11.53 0.30 -23.93
C ALA A 373 12.46 0.67 -22.76
N GLY A 374 11.93 1.02 -21.57
CA GLY A 374 12.75 1.46 -20.44
C GLY A 374 12.41 0.72 -19.15
N ALA A 375 13.42 0.24 -18.44
CA ALA A 375 13.26 -0.16 -17.06
C ALA A 375 13.29 1.10 -16.19
N VAL A 376 12.16 1.41 -15.56
CA VAL A 376 12.12 2.36 -14.45
C VAL A 376 12.45 1.57 -13.20
N SER A 377 13.56 1.87 -12.54
CA SER A 377 13.84 1.29 -11.23
C SER A 377 13.55 2.33 -10.16
N SER A 378 12.63 2.05 -9.29
CA SER A 378 12.40 2.85 -8.11
C SER A 378 13.37 2.42 -7.01
N ASN A 379 14.39 3.19 -6.79
CA ASN A 379 15.15 3.11 -5.54
C ASN A 379 14.70 4.27 -4.65
N ASN A 380 13.60 4.09 -3.91
CA ASN A 380 13.11 5.09 -2.97
C ASN A 380 13.09 6.50 -3.58
N ALA A 381 12.13 6.74 -4.48
CA ALA A 381 11.97 8.01 -5.21
C ALA A 381 13.05 8.35 -6.25
N GLY A 382 14.02 7.50 -6.51
CA GLY A 382 14.93 7.64 -7.65
C GLY A 382 14.37 6.98 -8.91
N ALA A 383 14.20 7.72 -10.00
CA ALA A 383 13.95 7.15 -11.32
C ALA A 383 15.29 7.01 -12.04
N SER A 384 15.69 5.78 -12.32
CA SER A 384 16.77 5.50 -13.26
C SER A 384 16.15 4.83 -14.48
N THR A 385 16.31 5.46 -15.64
CA THR A 385 15.94 4.82 -16.91
C THR A 385 17.20 4.28 -17.53
N ASP A 386 17.38 2.96 -17.41
CA ASP A 386 18.45 2.28 -18.14
C ASP A 386 17.88 1.88 -19.51
N THR A 387 17.97 2.79 -20.47
CA THR A 387 17.49 2.54 -21.83
C THR A 387 18.61 1.93 -22.66
N THR A 388 18.60 0.63 -22.80
CA THR A 388 19.36 -0.07 -23.85
C THR A 388 18.62 -0.14 -25.19
N SER A 389 17.48 0.54 -25.31
CA SER A 389 16.61 0.50 -26.50
C SER A 389 16.70 1.79 -27.30
N THR A 390 16.98 1.67 -28.59
CA THR A 390 17.17 2.76 -29.56
C THR A 390 15.87 3.47 -30.00
N THR A 391 14.70 3.20 -29.38
CA THR A 391 13.42 3.77 -29.83
C THR A 391 12.41 3.87 -28.68
N GLY A 392 12.45 4.90 -27.87
CA GLY A 392 11.30 5.15 -27.02
C GLY A 392 11.56 5.95 -25.74
N ASP A 393 10.61 6.78 -25.43
CA ASP A 393 10.52 7.56 -24.19
C ASP A 393 10.17 6.68 -23.01
N SER A 394 10.81 6.86 -21.88
CA SER A 394 10.46 6.21 -20.62
C SER A 394 9.58 7.13 -19.79
N GLU A 395 8.47 6.63 -19.34
CA GLU A 395 7.48 7.39 -18.56
C GLU A 395 7.07 6.61 -17.32
N PHE A 396 6.81 7.33 -16.23
CA PHE A 396 6.31 6.75 -14.99
C PHE A 396 5.29 7.65 -14.31
N ILE A 397 4.51 7.08 -13.43
CA ILE A 397 3.64 7.76 -12.47
C ILE A 397 4.00 7.35 -11.06
N THR A 398 3.52 8.09 -10.09
CA THR A 398 3.69 7.76 -8.68
C THR A 398 2.51 6.96 -8.11
N THR A 399 2.63 6.53 -6.86
CA THR A 399 1.65 5.65 -6.21
C THR A 399 0.40 6.38 -5.72
N GLN A 400 0.49 7.70 -5.46
CA GLN A 400 -0.62 8.46 -4.88
C GLN A 400 -1.27 9.38 -5.90
N SER A 401 -2.60 9.36 -5.96
CA SER A 401 -3.44 10.29 -6.72
C SER A 401 -4.09 11.30 -5.76
N LEU A 402 -3.92 12.59 -6.05
CA LEU A 402 -4.31 13.70 -5.18
C LEU A 402 -5.50 14.43 -5.76
N ARG A 403 -6.63 14.41 -5.06
CA ARG A 403 -7.90 14.98 -5.53
C ARG A 403 -8.22 16.37 -4.95
N SER A 404 -7.56 16.75 -3.87
CA SER A 404 -7.73 18.01 -3.17
C SER A 404 -6.46 18.41 -2.43
N GLY A 405 -6.41 19.65 -1.91
CA GLY A 405 -5.32 20.11 -1.04
C GLY A 405 -4.13 20.71 -1.76
N LYS A 406 -3.13 21.07 -0.95
CA LYS A 406 -1.89 21.75 -1.38
C LYS A 406 -0.68 20.89 -1.08
N TRP A 407 0.13 20.61 -2.09
CA TRP A 407 1.17 19.62 -2.04
C TRP A 407 2.51 20.16 -2.52
N TYR A 408 3.59 19.59 -2.01
CA TYR A 408 4.96 19.95 -2.36
C TYR A 408 5.82 18.71 -2.58
N PHE A 409 6.68 18.76 -3.58
CA PHE A 409 7.74 17.77 -3.82
C PHE A 409 8.96 18.42 -4.47
N GLU A 410 10.07 17.70 -4.44
CA GLU A 410 11.35 18.11 -5.03
C GLU A 410 11.86 17.05 -5.99
N PHE A 411 12.71 17.48 -6.92
CA PHE A 411 13.40 16.63 -7.87
C PHE A 411 14.86 17.05 -7.97
N ARG A 412 15.78 16.08 -7.96
CA ARG A 412 17.19 16.29 -8.26
C ARG A 412 17.54 15.57 -9.55
N ALA A 413 18.18 16.27 -10.48
CA ALA A 413 18.75 15.70 -11.68
C ALA A 413 20.08 15.00 -11.33
N ASP A 414 20.18 13.69 -11.53
CA ASP A 414 21.37 12.90 -11.21
C ASP A 414 22.20 12.62 -12.48
N ASP A 415 21.55 12.42 -13.63
CA ASP A 415 22.17 12.30 -14.96
C ASP A 415 21.22 12.89 -16.02
N LEU A 416 21.70 13.81 -16.81
CA LEU A 416 20.99 14.50 -17.90
C LEU A 416 21.52 14.10 -19.29
N SER A 417 22.06 12.89 -19.44
CA SER A 417 22.45 12.36 -20.76
C SER A 417 21.29 12.30 -21.74
N ASP A 418 20.06 12.25 -21.20
CA ASP A 418 18.78 12.42 -21.90
C ASP A 418 17.94 13.54 -21.26
N SER A 419 16.99 14.10 -22.05
CA SER A 419 16.11 15.17 -21.59
C SER A 419 15.12 14.68 -20.54
N TRP A 420 15.18 15.25 -19.35
CA TRP A 420 14.24 14.99 -18.25
C TRP A 420 13.10 15.99 -18.20
N ARG A 421 11.91 15.49 -17.88
CA ARG A 421 10.68 16.27 -17.74
C ARG A 421 9.89 15.84 -16.51
N PRO A 422 10.33 16.23 -15.30
CA PRO A 422 9.53 16.03 -14.09
C PRO A 422 8.32 16.97 -14.07
N GLY A 423 7.18 16.51 -13.55
CA GLY A 423 5.99 17.32 -13.52
C GLY A 423 4.76 16.66 -12.93
N LEU A 424 3.61 17.20 -13.25
CA LEU A 424 2.29 16.76 -12.80
C LEU A 424 1.38 16.49 -13.99
N GLY A 425 0.64 15.41 -13.89
CA GLY A 425 -0.41 15.08 -14.84
C GLY A 425 -1.73 14.72 -14.16
N PRO A 426 -2.87 15.10 -14.75
CA PRO A 426 -4.16 14.59 -14.32
C PRO A 426 -4.24 13.10 -14.61
N VAL A 427 -4.80 12.33 -13.70
CA VAL A 427 -5.02 10.90 -13.89
C VAL A 427 -6.27 10.70 -14.72
N PHE A 428 -6.10 10.21 -15.94
CA PHE A 428 -7.15 9.73 -16.83
C PHE A 428 -6.79 8.33 -17.29
N GLN A 429 -7.15 7.34 -16.52
CA GLN A 429 -6.74 5.95 -16.80
C GLN A 429 -7.23 5.44 -18.16
N ALA A 430 -8.32 6.01 -18.67
CA ALA A 430 -8.82 5.73 -20.02
C ALA A 430 -7.88 6.21 -21.12
N ASN A 431 -7.15 7.28 -20.88
CA ASN A 431 -6.28 7.90 -21.88
C ASN A 431 -4.82 7.49 -21.74
N MET A 432 -4.45 6.77 -20.69
CA MET A 432 -3.11 6.23 -20.50
C MET A 432 -2.87 5.11 -21.52
N SER A 433 -2.25 5.44 -22.63
CA SER A 433 -1.93 4.51 -23.73
C SER A 433 -0.54 3.94 -23.58
N TYR A 434 -0.39 2.65 -23.91
CA TYR A 434 0.90 1.95 -23.97
C TYR A 434 1.74 2.30 -25.21
N SER A 435 1.18 2.99 -26.20
CA SER A 435 1.90 3.30 -27.43
C SER A 435 2.62 4.63 -27.34
N ASN A 436 3.93 4.61 -27.13
CA ASN A 436 4.94 5.67 -27.33
C ASN A 436 4.63 7.10 -26.85
N THR A 437 3.43 7.37 -26.35
CA THR A 437 3.04 8.64 -25.75
C THR A 437 1.98 8.36 -24.69
N MET A 438 2.39 8.19 -23.45
CA MET A 438 1.50 8.14 -22.28
C MET A 438 0.73 9.47 -22.13
N TRP A 439 1.17 10.44 -22.85
CA TRP A 439 0.66 11.79 -22.89
C TRP A 439 -0.19 11.95 -24.14
N PRO A 440 -1.52 11.91 -24.05
CA PRO A 440 -2.30 12.51 -25.11
C PRO A 440 -1.75 13.93 -25.25
N SER A 441 -1.35 14.34 -26.45
CA SER A 441 -0.89 15.69 -26.70
C SER A 441 -1.86 16.65 -26.04
N GLY A 442 -1.42 17.31 -24.98
CA GLY A 442 -2.25 18.27 -24.32
C GLY A 442 -2.59 18.09 -22.85
N THR A 443 -2.14 17.05 -22.11
CA THR A 443 -2.69 16.76 -20.77
C THR A 443 -1.77 16.98 -19.58
N THR A 444 -0.54 17.46 -19.75
CA THR A 444 0.44 17.48 -18.66
C THR A 444 1.18 18.78 -18.49
N ASN A 445 1.70 18.99 -17.28
CA ASN A 445 2.49 20.15 -16.93
C ASN A 445 3.88 19.68 -16.50
N PHE A 446 4.92 20.00 -17.26
CA PHE A 446 6.29 19.69 -16.89
C PHE A 446 7.28 20.78 -17.18
N TRP A 447 8.42 20.65 -16.52
CA TRP A 447 9.57 21.48 -16.71
C TRP A 447 10.71 20.62 -17.30
N GLN A 448 11.12 20.96 -18.52
CA GLN A 448 12.21 20.29 -19.21
C GLN A 448 13.55 20.89 -18.75
N ASP A 449 14.60 20.10 -18.78
CA ASP A 449 15.98 20.46 -18.42
C ASP A 449 16.53 21.70 -19.15
N ASN A 450 16.08 21.94 -20.37
CA ASN A 450 16.44 23.15 -21.16
C ASN A 450 15.69 24.43 -20.70
N GLY A 451 14.89 24.38 -19.67
CA GLY A 451 14.10 25.49 -19.13
C GLY A 451 12.72 25.65 -19.75
N THR A 452 12.32 24.84 -20.72
CA THR A 452 10.97 24.93 -21.30
C THR A 452 9.93 24.35 -20.36
N VAL A 453 8.91 25.13 -20.02
CA VAL A 453 7.74 24.68 -19.27
C VAL A 453 6.62 24.34 -20.24
N TYR A 454 6.12 23.13 -20.18
CA TYR A 454 5.03 22.65 -21.01
C TYR A 454 3.72 22.63 -20.23
N LYS A 455 2.64 23.01 -20.91
CA LYS A 455 1.25 22.84 -20.47
C LYS A 455 0.49 22.18 -21.60
N GLY A 456 -0.07 21.01 -21.33
CA GLY A 456 -0.85 20.34 -22.35
C GLY A 456 -0.07 19.96 -23.61
N GLY A 457 1.23 19.65 -23.49
CA GLY A 457 2.10 19.33 -24.61
C GLY A 457 2.59 20.53 -25.41
N THR A 458 2.14 21.75 -25.10
CA THR A 458 2.57 23.00 -25.77
C THR A 458 3.52 23.76 -24.86
N ALA A 459 4.61 24.30 -25.41
CA ALA A 459 5.50 25.19 -24.69
C ALA A 459 4.71 26.42 -24.20
N TYR A 460 4.67 26.62 -22.91
CA TYR A 460 3.84 27.63 -22.25
C TYR A 460 4.66 28.80 -21.67
N ALA A 461 5.80 28.47 -21.09
CA ALA A 461 6.69 29.44 -20.46
C ALA A 461 8.13 28.96 -20.54
N THR A 462 9.08 29.86 -20.24
CA THR A 462 10.49 29.54 -20.10
C THR A 462 10.90 29.83 -18.65
N ALA A 463 11.39 28.80 -17.97
CA ALA A 463 12.06 28.90 -16.68
C ALA A 463 13.57 28.81 -16.87
N ALA A 464 14.36 28.79 -15.80
CA ALA A 464 15.78 28.53 -15.90
C ALA A 464 16.03 27.05 -16.34
N SER A 465 17.01 26.81 -17.19
CA SER A 465 17.53 25.46 -17.43
C SER A 465 18.14 24.91 -16.14
N PHE A 466 18.10 23.59 -15.97
CA PHE A 466 18.74 22.95 -14.81
C PHE A 466 19.81 21.94 -15.24
N SER A 467 20.74 21.69 -14.33
CA SER A 467 21.92 20.85 -14.55
C SER A 467 22.01 19.74 -13.54
N VAL A 468 22.86 18.74 -13.77
CA VAL A 468 23.14 17.65 -12.85
C VAL A 468 23.49 18.17 -11.45
N GLY A 469 22.93 17.55 -10.43
CA GLY A 469 23.09 17.88 -9.01
C GLY A 469 22.16 19.00 -8.51
N GLN A 470 21.46 19.70 -9.39
CA GLN A 470 20.52 20.75 -8.98
C GLN A 470 19.20 20.17 -8.47
N ILE A 471 18.67 20.78 -7.43
CA ILE A 471 17.40 20.42 -6.82
C ILE A 471 16.35 21.48 -7.14
N LEU A 472 15.21 21.03 -7.63
CA LEU A 472 14.08 21.85 -8.05
C LEU A 472 12.87 21.53 -7.16
N GLY A 473 11.92 22.44 -7.04
CA GLY A 473 10.70 22.23 -6.27
C GLY A 473 9.42 22.49 -7.06
N TRP A 474 8.38 21.78 -6.71
CA TRP A 474 7.01 21.93 -7.22
C TRP A 474 6.05 22.13 -6.05
N ALA A 475 5.31 23.23 -6.07
CA ALA A 475 4.17 23.44 -5.21
C ALA A 475 2.90 23.46 -6.08
N PHE A 476 1.86 22.72 -5.71
CA PHE A 476 0.61 22.71 -6.45
C PHE A 476 -0.61 22.66 -5.53
N ASP A 477 -1.61 23.43 -5.90
CA ASP A 477 -2.89 23.56 -5.23
C ASP A 477 -3.95 22.95 -6.14
N VAL A 478 -4.46 21.76 -5.76
CA VAL A 478 -5.44 21.01 -6.53
C VAL A 478 -6.77 21.76 -6.56
N ASP A 479 -7.15 22.38 -5.43
CA ASP A 479 -8.44 23.06 -5.28
C ASP A 479 -8.48 24.37 -6.08
N ALA A 480 -7.37 25.13 -6.06
CA ALA A 480 -7.21 26.34 -6.86
C ALA A 480 -6.77 26.07 -8.31
N LYS A 481 -6.42 24.82 -8.64
CA LYS A 481 -5.95 24.38 -9.95
C LYS A 481 -4.73 25.16 -10.44
N LYS A 482 -3.76 25.34 -9.52
CA LYS A 482 -2.54 26.11 -9.77
C LYS A 482 -1.28 25.34 -9.38
N MET A 483 -0.20 25.66 -10.05
CA MET A 483 1.12 25.09 -9.80
C MET A 483 2.20 26.16 -9.91
N TRP A 484 3.23 26.06 -9.08
CA TRP A 484 4.43 26.92 -9.05
C TRP A 484 5.67 26.05 -9.10
N PHE A 485 6.71 26.60 -9.75
CA PHE A 485 8.02 25.98 -9.88
C PHE A 485 9.04 26.76 -9.05
N ARG A 486 9.97 26.05 -8.43
CA ARG A 486 11.08 26.58 -7.67
C ARG A 486 12.38 26.16 -8.32
N ASP A 487 13.24 27.17 -8.62
CA ASP A 487 14.55 26.93 -9.19
C ASP A 487 15.58 26.42 -8.16
N SER A 488 16.77 26.02 -8.64
CA SER A 488 17.87 25.53 -7.81
C SER A 488 18.48 26.58 -6.87
N SER A 489 18.17 27.86 -7.05
CA SER A 489 18.56 28.96 -6.16
C SER A 489 17.54 29.17 -5.04
N GLY A 490 16.44 28.43 -5.06
CA GLY A 490 15.37 28.52 -4.06
C GLY A 490 14.31 29.57 -4.36
N ASN A 491 14.30 30.16 -5.57
CA ASN A 491 13.33 31.17 -5.96
C ASN A 491 12.13 30.60 -6.70
N TRP A 492 10.94 31.12 -6.47
CA TRP A 492 9.74 30.80 -7.22
C TRP A 492 9.75 31.50 -8.58
N VAL A 493 9.59 30.75 -9.66
CA VAL A 493 9.78 31.25 -11.03
C VAL A 493 8.64 32.12 -11.53
N SER A 494 7.40 31.92 -11.05
CA SER A 494 6.22 32.58 -11.62
C SER A 494 5.17 32.97 -10.58
N GLY A 495 5.59 33.57 -9.49
CA GLY A 495 4.67 34.00 -8.42
C GLY A 495 5.04 33.43 -7.07
N ASP A 496 4.13 33.51 -6.11
CA ASP A 496 4.34 33.03 -4.74
C ASP A 496 3.22 32.07 -4.35
N PRO A 497 3.52 30.77 -4.15
CA PRO A 497 2.53 29.79 -3.74
C PRO A 497 1.95 30.05 -2.36
N ALA A 498 2.72 30.65 -1.42
CA ALA A 498 2.22 30.95 -0.08
C ALA A 498 1.06 31.97 -0.09
N THR A 499 1.06 32.90 -1.02
CA THR A 499 -0.02 33.88 -1.22
C THR A 499 -1.02 33.49 -2.32
N GLY A 500 -0.72 32.42 -3.07
CA GLY A 500 -1.53 32.01 -4.23
C GLY A 500 -1.39 32.93 -5.44
N SER A 501 -0.42 33.91 -5.41
CA SER A 501 -0.22 34.86 -6.50
C SER A 501 0.54 34.20 -7.67
N GLY A 502 0.21 34.57 -8.91
CA GLY A 502 0.83 34.00 -10.10
C GLY A 502 0.54 32.50 -10.23
N GLY A 503 1.58 31.77 -10.64
CA GLY A 503 1.49 30.32 -10.88
C GLY A 503 0.95 29.97 -12.28
N SER A 504 1.19 28.74 -12.68
CA SER A 504 0.61 28.14 -13.90
C SER A 504 -0.68 27.45 -13.56
N VAL A 505 -1.71 27.58 -14.41
CA VAL A 505 -2.95 26.83 -14.25
C VAL A 505 -2.67 25.35 -14.53
N LEU A 506 -3.08 24.45 -13.63
CA LEU A 506 -3.06 23.02 -13.86
C LEU A 506 -3.94 22.69 -15.08
N TYR A 507 -3.48 21.74 -15.85
CA TYR A 507 -4.25 21.27 -16.98
C TYR A 507 -5.50 20.55 -16.51
N GLU A 508 -6.67 20.96 -17.04
CA GLU A 508 -7.95 20.28 -16.88
C GLU A 508 -8.37 19.67 -18.21
N TYR A 509 -8.76 18.44 -18.19
CA TYR A 509 -9.39 17.84 -19.37
C TYR A 509 -10.88 18.23 -19.39
N GLY A 510 -11.40 18.54 -20.57
CA GLY A 510 -12.66 19.24 -20.78
C GLY A 510 -13.96 18.54 -20.33
N ASN A 511 -13.90 17.43 -19.60
CA ASN A 511 -15.06 16.80 -18.97
C ASN A 511 -14.68 16.29 -17.59
N ASP A 512 -15.30 16.80 -16.53
CA ASP A 512 -15.13 16.40 -15.14
C ASP A 512 -15.44 14.93 -14.85
N ASN A 513 -15.99 14.20 -15.84
CA ASN A 513 -16.47 12.84 -15.66
C ASN A 513 -15.35 11.78 -15.54
N ASP A 514 -14.11 12.09 -15.96
CA ASP A 514 -13.02 11.12 -16.03
C ASP A 514 -11.84 11.48 -15.10
N PHE A 515 -11.92 12.60 -14.38
CA PHE A 515 -10.83 13.06 -13.53
C PHE A 515 -10.71 12.23 -12.26
N GLU A 516 -9.56 11.61 -12.06
CA GLU A 516 -9.25 10.72 -10.93
C GLU A 516 -8.19 11.31 -9.98
N GLY A 517 -7.82 12.56 -10.14
CA GLY A 517 -6.81 13.29 -9.34
C GLY A 517 -5.58 13.69 -10.15
N TYR A 518 -4.59 14.25 -9.48
CA TYR A 518 -3.26 14.52 -10.03
C TYR A 518 -2.24 13.55 -9.46
N MET A 519 -1.34 13.07 -10.31
CA MET A 519 -0.16 12.29 -9.91
C MET A 519 1.11 13.03 -10.30
N VAL A 520 2.16 12.85 -9.52
CA VAL A 520 3.50 13.23 -9.96
C VAL A 520 3.91 12.25 -11.05
N MET A 521 4.50 12.76 -12.09
CA MET A 521 4.86 12.05 -13.30
C MET A 521 6.25 12.47 -13.73
N GLY A 522 6.89 11.61 -14.48
CA GLY A 522 8.16 11.96 -15.10
C GLY A 522 8.31 11.29 -16.46
N ARG A 523 9.07 11.95 -17.31
CA ARG A 523 9.47 11.45 -18.63
C ARG A 523 10.95 11.68 -18.84
N CYS A 524 11.64 10.65 -19.31
CA CYS A 524 12.95 10.75 -19.89
C CYS A 524 12.82 10.48 -21.39
N ASN A 525 13.36 11.38 -22.23
CA ASN A 525 13.16 11.37 -23.68
C ASN A 525 14.50 11.27 -24.38
N GLY A 526 14.88 10.11 -24.89
CA GLY A 526 16.09 9.94 -25.66
C GLY A 526 16.57 8.50 -25.81
N ALA A 527 17.77 8.36 -26.37
CA ALA A 527 18.41 7.07 -26.64
C ALA A 527 19.44 6.64 -25.57
N ASN A 528 19.74 7.53 -24.62
CA ASN A 528 20.75 7.29 -23.58
C ASN A 528 20.11 7.16 -22.21
N ALA A 529 20.85 6.62 -21.26
CA ALA A 529 20.41 6.53 -19.88
C ALA A 529 20.42 7.91 -19.21
N GLY A 530 19.35 8.24 -18.50
CA GLY A 530 19.27 9.41 -17.65
C GLY A 530 18.75 9.02 -16.27
N SER A 531 19.12 9.76 -15.22
CA SER A 531 18.65 9.49 -13.87
C SER A 531 18.27 10.75 -13.11
N GLY A 532 17.31 10.61 -12.20
CA GLY A 532 16.89 11.67 -11.30
C GLY A 532 16.21 11.10 -10.06
N THR A 533 16.28 11.85 -8.98
CA THR A 533 15.73 11.46 -7.68
C THR A 533 14.60 12.40 -7.29
N PHE A 534 13.44 11.84 -6.92
CA PHE A 534 12.34 12.59 -6.32
C PHE A 534 12.44 12.58 -4.80
N ASN A 535 11.94 13.61 -4.17
CA ASN A 535 11.74 13.72 -2.73
C ASN A 535 10.31 14.19 -2.46
N PHE A 536 9.48 13.31 -1.94
CA PHE A 536 8.10 13.60 -1.55
C PHE A 536 7.99 13.98 -0.07
N GLY A 537 9.14 14.09 0.60
CA GLY A 537 9.28 14.35 2.02
C GLY A 537 10.00 13.23 2.77
N GLU A 538 10.29 12.10 2.16
CA GLU A 538 11.03 10.99 2.78
C GLU A 538 12.51 11.30 3.01
N GLY A 539 13.05 12.37 2.40
CA GLY A 539 14.42 12.83 2.68
C GLY A 539 15.48 12.35 1.69
N SER A 540 15.11 11.95 0.48
CA SER A 540 16.00 11.38 -0.55
C SER A 540 17.26 12.21 -0.87
N PHE A 541 17.26 13.51 -0.57
CA PHE A 541 18.39 14.42 -0.86
C PHE A 541 19.29 14.72 0.33
N VAL A 542 18.96 14.23 1.52
CA VAL A 542 19.73 14.49 2.73
C VAL A 542 21.07 13.77 2.65
N GLN A 543 22.10 14.46 2.20
CA GLN A 543 23.44 13.89 1.99
C GLN A 543 24.44 14.20 3.10
N SER A 544 24.14 15.06 4.05
CA SER A 544 25.11 15.46 5.08
C SER A 544 24.60 15.20 6.48
N ASN A 545 25.49 14.74 7.33
CA ASN A 545 25.28 14.37 8.72
C ASN A 545 24.84 15.52 9.65
N ASN A 546 24.67 16.73 9.15
CA ASN A 546 24.40 17.92 9.95
C ASN A 546 23.18 18.70 9.50
N TRP A 547 22.38 18.17 8.57
CA TRP A 547 21.21 18.88 8.07
C TRP A 547 19.94 18.11 8.40
N SER A 548 19.02 18.76 9.11
CA SER A 548 17.74 18.16 9.52
C SER A 548 16.66 18.24 8.44
N GLY A 549 16.90 18.94 7.33
CA GLY A 549 15.87 19.23 6.32
C GLY A 549 14.81 20.20 6.81
N TYR A 550 13.92 20.59 5.89
CA TYR A 550 12.73 21.37 6.20
C TYR A 550 11.51 20.47 6.21
N SER A 551 10.64 20.65 7.19
CA SER A 551 9.33 19.98 7.25
C SER A 551 8.25 20.86 6.65
N ASP A 552 7.14 20.25 6.29
CA ASP A 552 5.93 20.95 5.87
C ASP A 552 5.20 21.63 7.05
N SER A 553 4.02 22.19 6.80
CA SER A 553 3.22 22.91 7.81
C SER A 553 2.70 22.01 8.94
N ASN A 554 2.68 20.68 8.74
CA ASN A 554 2.30 19.70 9.75
C ASN A 554 3.50 19.13 10.52
N GLY A 555 4.72 19.59 10.20
CA GLY A 555 5.96 19.06 10.78
C GLY A 555 6.42 17.75 10.14
N VAL A 556 5.80 17.36 9.03
CA VAL A 556 6.09 16.12 8.32
C VAL A 556 7.10 16.36 7.19
N GLY A 557 7.93 15.38 6.95
CA GLY A 557 8.85 15.35 5.82
C GLY A 557 10.20 16.00 6.09
N LYS A 558 11.12 15.77 5.12
CA LYS A 558 12.47 16.34 5.05
C LYS A 558 12.76 16.80 3.64
N PHE A 559 12.73 18.10 3.44
CA PHE A 559 12.97 18.73 2.14
C PHE A 559 14.26 19.54 2.12
N GLN A 560 14.84 19.73 0.94
CA GLN A 560 15.99 20.61 0.75
C GLN A 560 15.61 22.06 0.99
N TYR A 561 14.42 22.45 0.57
CA TYR A 561 13.89 23.81 0.72
C TYR A 561 12.66 23.79 1.62
N GLN A 562 12.44 24.90 2.34
CA GLN A 562 11.20 25.05 3.11
C GLN A 562 9.98 24.99 2.17
N PRO A 563 9.07 24.01 2.36
CA PRO A 563 7.78 24.03 1.67
C PRO A 563 7.01 25.34 1.93
N PRO A 564 6.25 25.86 0.97
CA PRO A 564 5.43 27.03 1.19
C PRO A 564 4.41 26.81 2.31
N ALA A 565 4.01 27.88 2.98
CA ALA A 565 3.00 27.80 4.04
C ALA A 565 1.71 27.17 3.52
N GLY A 566 1.22 26.13 4.21
CA GLY A 566 0.02 25.37 3.87
C GLY A 566 0.23 24.28 2.81
N PHE A 567 1.43 24.12 2.26
CA PHE A 567 1.76 23.01 1.35
C PHE A 567 2.36 21.85 2.13
N LEU A 568 1.92 20.62 1.80
CA LEU A 568 2.20 19.40 2.55
C LEU A 568 3.06 18.42 1.76
N ALA A 569 3.79 17.61 2.49
CA ALA A 569 4.48 16.42 1.97
C ALA A 569 3.45 15.42 1.40
N ILE A 570 3.80 14.75 0.30
CA ILE A 570 2.92 13.74 -0.31
C ILE A 570 3.13 12.42 0.42
N CYS A 571 2.35 12.20 1.47
CA CYS A 571 2.42 11.00 2.29
C CYS A 571 1.06 10.67 2.93
N GLU A 572 0.95 9.45 3.44
CA GLU A 572 -0.27 8.91 4.04
C GLU A 572 -0.79 9.78 5.20
N GLU A 573 0.10 10.31 6.05
CA GLU A 573 -0.28 11.14 7.20
C GLU A 573 -0.97 12.44 6.80
N ASN A 574 -0.61 13.00 5.65
CA ASN A 574 -1.16 14.25 5.13
C ASN A 574 -2.39 14.08 4.23
N ILE A 575 -2.67 12.85 3.79
CA ILE A 575 -3.89 12.57 3.03
C ILE A 575 -5.10 12.64 3.97
N THR A 576 -6.14 13.37 3.55
CA THR A 576 -7.39 13.45 4.32
C THR A 576 -7.95 12.05 4.55
N LYS A 577 -8.14 11.70 5.82
CA LYS A 577 -8.75 10.42 6.18
C LYS A 577 -10.23 10.44 5.81
N PRO A 578 -10.72 9.49 5.01
CA PRO A 578 -12.15 9.35 4.79
C PRO A 578 -12.88 9.15 6.11
N SER A 579 -14.02 9.79 6.25
CA SER A 579 -14.87 9.64 7.44
C SER A 579 -15.74 8.38 7.44
N ILE A 580 -15.53 7.50 6.43
CA ILE A 580 -16.35 6.31 6.23
C ILE A 580 -15.58 5.04 6.60
N ASP A 581 -16.21 4.18 7.37
CA ASP A 581 -15.78 2.82 7.63
C ASP A 581 -16.37 1.90 6.53
N ALA A 582 -15.52 1.44 5.61
CA ALA A 582 -15.97 0.69 4.44
C ALA A 582 -16.76 -0.58 4.84
N ASP A 583 -16.32 -1.31 5.85
CA ASP A 583 -16.91 -2.55 6.35
C ASP A 583 -18.33 -2.38 6.90
N GLN A 584 -18.73 -1.16 7.22
CA GLN A 584 -20.10 -0.85 7.69
C GLN A 584 -21.06 -0.50 6.55
N HIS A 585 -20.57 -0.44 5.31
CA HIS A 585 -21.38 0.02 4.18
C HIS A 585 -21.35 -0.89 2.96
N PHE A 586 -20.27 -1.67 2.81
CA PHE A 586 -20.16 -2.71 1.80
C PHE A 586 -19.46 -3.93 2.39
N LYS A 587 -19.97 -5.13 2.07
CA LYS A 587 -19.31 -6.37 2.47
C LYS A 587 -19.59 -7.51 1.49
N THR A 588 -18.55 -8.29 1.20
CA THR A 588 -18.68 -9.59 0.57
C THR A 588 -18.76 -10.67 1.64
N VAL A 589 -19.74 -11.55 1.55
CA VAL A 589 -19.92 -12.68 2.47
C VAL A 589 -19.94 -13.97 1.68
N VAL A 590 -19.20 -14.97 2.13
CA VAL A 590 -19.21 -16.33 1.58
C VAL A 590 -19.75 -17.28 2.63
N TYR A 591 -20.67 -18.18 2.25
CA TYR A 591 -21.24 -19.18 3.13
C TYR A 591 -21.52 -20.48 2.38
N THR A 592 -21.51 -21.61 3.11
CA THR A 592 -21.92 -22.91 2.58
C THR A 592 -23.39 -23.10 2.85
N GLY A 593 -24.18 -23.40 1.83
CA GLY A 593 -25.61 -23.67 1.97
C GLY A 593 -25.89 -24.94 2.78
N ASP A 594 -27.05 -25.00 3.42
CA ASP A 594 -27.51 -26.14 4.23
C ASP A 594 -29.00 -26.50 4.04
N GLU A 595 -29.69 -25.73 3.14
CA GLU A 595 -31.13 -25.89 2.84
C GLU A 595 -32.02 -25.71 4.11
N SER A 596 -31.49 -25.12 5.18
CA SER A 596 -32.32 -24.83 6.36
C SER A 596 -33.18 -23.59 6.13
N ASP A 597 -34.40 -23.61 6.68
CA ASP A 597 -35.31 -22.47 6.68
C ASP A 597 -34.91 -21.47 7.77
N ASN A 598 -35.20 -20.18 7.54
CA ASN A 598 -34.86 -19.07 8.44
C ASN A 598 -33.36 -18.99 8.80
N ARG A 599 -32.51 -19.28 7.86
CA ARG A 599 -31.07 -19.26 8.06
C ARG A 599 -30.53 -17.84 8.05
N SER A 600 -29.95 -17.42 9.16
CA SER A 600 -29.28 -16.11 9.29
C SER A 600 -27.87 -16.11 8.71
N ILE A 601 -27.59 -15.12 7.85
CA ILE A 601 -26.28 -14.83 7.29
C ILE A 601 -25.79 -13.49 7.85
N SER A 602 -24.71 -13.51 8.60
CA SER A 602 -24.16 -12.31 9.23
C SER A 602 -23.35 -11.47 8.23
N VAL A 603 -23.60 -10.16 8.24
CA VAL A 603 -22.89 -9.18 7.41
C VAL A 603 -22.15 -8.16 8.31
N GLY A 604 -22.65 -7.91 9.53
CA GLY A 604 -22.15 -6.91 10.46
C GLY A 604 -22.96 -5.61 10.47
N PHE A 605 -23.81 -5.42 9.48
CA PHE A 605 -24.77 -4.33 9.37
C PHE A 605 -26.04 -4.83 8.69
N GLN A 606 -27.14 -4.05 8.71
CA GLN A 606 -28.30 -4.34 7.89
C GLN A 606 -27.99 -4.01 6.43
N PRO A 607 -27.93 -5.02 5.53
CA PRO A 607 -27.82 -4.73 4.09
C PRO A 607 -29.18 -4.26 3.55
N ASP A 608 -29.13 -3.29 2.63
CA ASP A 608 -30.31 -2.82 1.93
C ASP A 608 -30.37 -3.32 0.49
N LEU A 609 -29.23 -3.71 -0.08
CA LEU A 609 -29.12 -4.42 -1.34
C LEU A 609 -28.29 -5.69 -1.11
N VAL A 610 -28.84 -6.84 -1.49
CA VAL A 610 -28.17 -8.15 -1.40
C VAL A 610 -28.21 -8.81 -2.77
N TRP A 611 -27.03 -9.11 -3.30
CA TRP A 611 -26.86 -9.82 -4.55
C TRP A 611 -26.22 -11.18 -4.28
N ILE A 612 -26.95 -12.29 -4.50
CA ILE A 612 -26.55 -13.65 -4.16
C ILE A 612 -26.24 -14.45 -5.43
N LYS A 613 -25.15 -15.24 -5.37
CA LYS A 613 -24.77 -16.18 -6.44
C LYS A 613 -24.29 -17.51 -5.84
N ASN A 614 -24.84 -18.61 -6.32
CA ASN A 614 -24.29 -19.95 -6.08
C ASN A 614 -23.00 -20.08 -6.91
N ARG A 615 -21.89 -20.42 -6.24
CA ARG A 615 -20.55 -20.47 -6.86
C ARG A 615 -20.28 -21.79 -7.59
N ASN A 616 -20.89 -22.90 -7.13
CA ASN A 616 -20.59 -24.23 -7.61
C ASN A 616 -21.47 -24.66 -8.80
N GLN A 617 -22.63 -24.03 -8.98
CA GLN A 617 -23.64 -24.44 -9.97
C GLN A 617 -24.06 -23.27 -10.86
N SER A 618 -24.59 -23.63 -12.04
CA SER A 618 -25.08 -22.65 -13.02
C SER A 618 -26.48 -22.15 -12.69
N TYR A 619 -26.63 -21.47 -11.53
CA TYR A 619 -27.86 -20.78 -11.16
C TYR A 619 -27.81 -19.29 -11.50
N ALA A 620 -28.97 -18.67 -11.63
CA ALA A 620 -29.10 -17.26 -11.88
C ALA A 620 -28.50 -16.41 -10.73
N ASN A 621 -28.26 -15.14 -11.03
CA ASN A 621 -27.82 -14.15 -10.06
C ASN A 621 -29.05 -13.49 -9.44
N TYR A 622 -29.28 -13.60 -8.14
CA TYR A 622 -30.46 -13.12 -7.44
C TYR A 622 -30.19 -11.78 -6.75
N ILE A 623 -31.07 -10.80 -7.00
CA ILE A 623 -30.98 -9.45 -6.44
C ILE A 623 -32.23 -9.15 -5.60
N PHE A 624 -32.00 -8.80 -4.35
CA PHE A 624 -33.02 -8.39 -3.36
C PHE A 624 -32.64 -7.03 -2.78
N ASP A 625 -33.65 -6.21 -2.45
CA ASP A 625 -33.44 -4.96 -1.71
C ASP A 625 -34.56 -4.70 -0.69
N SER A 626 -34.21 -3.90 0.35
CA SER A 626 -35.08 -3.59 1.48
C SER A 626 -36.26 -2.67 1.10
N VAL A 627 -36.14 -1.86 0.04
CA VAL A 627 -37.20 -0.94 -0.42
C VAL A 627 -38.33 -1.69 -1.10
N ARG A 628 -38.00 -2.71 -1.89
CA ARG A 628 -39.00 -3.59 -2.50
C ARG A 628 -39.53 -4.61 -1.49
N GLY A 629 -38.70 -4.95 -0.49
CA GLY A 629 -39.02 -5.91 0.56
C GLY A 629 -38.51 -7.33 0.26
N PRO A 630 -38.46 -8.19 1.31
CA PRO A 630 -38.01 -9.56 1.18
C PRO A 630 -38.91 -10.37 0.23
N GLY A 631 -38.38 -11.44 -0.32
CA GLY A 631 -39.07 -12.31 -1.28
C GLY A 631 -39.30 -11.69 -2.68
N LYS A 632 -38.96 -10.43 -2.89
CA LYS A 632 -39.08 -9.77 -4.21
C LYS A 632 -37.77 -9.86 -4.97
N ARG A 633 -37.64 -10.94 -5.75
CA ARG A 633 -36.43 -11.23 -6.52
C ARG A 633 -36.44 -10.57 -7.90
N LEU A 634 -35.30 -9.97 -8.24
CA LEU A 634 -34.90 -9.70 -9.61
C LEU A 634 -33.70 -10.58 -9.97
N ILE A 635 -33.52 -10.87 -11.26
CA ILE A 635 -32.43 -11.68 -11.79
C ILE A 635 -31.54 -10.81 -12.67
N SER A 636 -30.27 -10.65 -12.34
CA SER A 636 -29.36 -9.75 -13.06
C SER A 636 -29.10 -10.21 -14.51
N ASN A 637 -29.06 -11.52 -14.74
CA ASN A 637 -28.82 -12.14 -16.03
C ASN A 637 -30.10 -12.45 -16.82
N SER A 638 -31.20 -11.76 -16.52
CA SER A 638 -32.50 -11.94 -17.20
C SER A 638 -33.24 -10.62 -17.42
N ASN A 639 -34.00 -10.53 -18.51
CA ASN A 639 -34.95 -9.46 -18.72
C ASN A 639 -36.34 -9.70 -18.07
N GLY A 640 -36.52 -10.82 -17.36
CA GLY A 640 -37.76 -11.17 -16.69
C GLY A 640 -38.25 -10.13 -15.69
N THR A 641 -39.53 -10.20 -15.36
CA THR A 641 -40.16 -9.36 -14.34
C THR A 641 -39.76 -9.77 -12.91
N GLU A 642 -40.05 -8.91 -11.97
CA GLU A 642 -39.93 -9.21 -10.53
C GLU A 642 -40.77 -10.45 -10.18
N THR A 643 -40.20 -11.39 -9.48
CA THR A 643 -40.93 -12.48 -8.83
C THR A 643 -41.20 -12.14 -7.39
N ASN A 644 -42.33 -12.54 -6.87
CA ASN A 644 -42.71 -12.33 -5.49
C ASN A 644 -42.87 -13.68 -4.82
N ASP A 645 -41.96 -14.01 -3.93
CA ASP A 645 -41.93 -15.25 -3.15
C ASP A 645 -42.65 -15.13 -1.78
N ALA A 646 -43.55 -14.17 -1.63
CA ALA A 646 -44.21 -13.89 -0.38
C ALA A 646 -45.03 -15.09 0.18
N THR A 647 -45.32 -16.11 -0.64
CA THR A 647 -46.12 -17.27 -0.24
C THR A 647 -45.26 -18.45 0.19
N SER A 648 -44.19 -18.78 -0.53
CA SER A 648 -43.29 -19.88 -0.20
C SER A 648 -42.21 -19.47 0.79
N GLN A 649 -41.77 -18.21 0.72
CA GLN A 649 -40.74 -17.62 1.56
C GLN A 649 -39.47 -18.48 1.63
N ASP A 650 -39.10 -19.12 0.52
CA ASP A 650 -37.95 -20.00 0.45
C ASP A 650 -36.66 -19.32 -0.09
N GLU A 651 -36.74 -18.04 -0.47
CA GLU A 651 -35.61 -17.23 -0.97
C GLU A 651 -35.03 -16.33 0.14
N LEU A 652 -34.88 -15.01 -0.09
CA LEU A 652 -34.49 -14.08 0.95
C LEU A 652 -35.71 -13.70 1.78
N GLN A 653 -35.70 -14.03 3.08
CA GLN A 653 -36.86 -13.96 3.98
C GLN A 653 -36.88 -12.68 4.80
N ALA A 654 -35.74 -12.16 5.19
CA ALA A 654 -35.64 -10.95 6.02
C ALA A 654 -34.32 -10.18 5.80
N PHE A 655 -34.40 -8.85 6.03
CA PHE A 655 -33.26 -7.97 6.21
C PHE A 655 -33.15 -7.65 7.71
N ASN A 656 -32.09 -8.12 8.36
CA ASN A 656 -31.90 -7.99 9.80
C ASN A 656 -30.86 -6.90 10.13
N SER A 657 -30.82 -6.41 11.34
CA SER A 657 -29.92 -5.34 11.79
C SER A 657 -28.43 -5.66 11.61
N SER A 658 -28.07 -6.96 11.50
CA SER A 658 -26.68 -7.42 11.33
C SER A 658 -26.47 -8.34 10.12
N GLY A 659 -27.48 -8.49 9.24
CA GLY A 659 -27.40 -9.37 8.09
C GLY A 659 -28.74 -9.61 7.40
N PHE A 660 -28.94 -10.81 6.86
CA PHE A 660 -30.17 -11.21 6.20
C PHE A 660 -30.48 -12.68 6.47
N GLU A 661 -31.72 -13.09 6.18
CA GLU A 661 -32.15 -14.49 6.31
C GLU A 661 -32.51 -15.07 4.96
N VAL A 662 -32.16 -16.34 4.75
CA VAL A 662 -32.50 -17.13 3.57
C VAL A 662 -33.27 -18.38 3.94
N GLY A 663 -34.15 -18.80 3.04
CA GLY A 663 -34.91 -20.05 3.18
C GLY A 663 -34.21 -21.20 2.43
N THR A 664 -35.04 -22.15 1.96
CA THR A 664 -34.62 -23.46 1.44
C THR A 664 -34.26 -23.42 -0.05
N ASN A 665 -34.46 -22.30 -0.75
CA ASN A 665 -34.25 -22.21 -2.20
C ASN A 665 -32.77 -22.48 -2.59
N ILE A 666 -32.59 -23.40 -3.52
CA ILE A 666 -31.27 -23.83 -4.00
C ILE A 666 -30.42 -22.71 -4.64
N GLY A 667 -31.05 -21.67 -5.17
CA GLY A 667 -30.35 -20.49 -5.71
C GLY A 667 -29.63 -19.65 -4.64
N VAL A 668 -30.11 -19.70 -3.39
CA VAL A 668 -29.58 -18.92 -2.25
C VAL A 668 -29.02 -19.77 -1.12
N ASN A 669 -29.42 -21.06 -0.97
CA ASN A 669 -29.02 -21.87 0.19
C ASN A 669 -28.87 -23.38 -0.10
N GLN A 670 -28.45 -23.78 -1.29
CA GLN A 670 -28.28 -25.21 -1.67
C GLN A 670 -27.30 -25.91 -0.71
N ASN A 671 -27.73 -27.02 -0.14
CA ASN A 671 -26.91 -27.81 0.78
C ASN A 671 -25.58 -28.24 0.17
N GLY A 672 -24.49 -27.98 0.90
CA GLY A 672 -23.12 -28.31 0.51
C GLY A 672 -22.48 -27.38 -0.53
N ASN A 673 -23.26 -26.47 -1.14
CA ASN A 673 -22.72 -25.52 -2.11
C ASN A 673 -22.27 -24.23 -1.46
N SER A 674 -21.18 -23.66 -2.00
CA SER A 674 -20.68 -22.35 -1.61
C SER A 674 -21.46 -21.24 -2.33
N HIS A 675 -21.88 -20.24 -1.58
CA HIS A 675 -22.55 -19.04 -2.08
C HIS A 675 -21.70 -17.81 -1.76
N VAL A 676 -21.85 -16.78 -2.57
CA VAL A 676 -21.35 -15.43 -2.30
C VAL A 676 -22.52 -14.46 -2.29
N ALA A 677 -22.50 -13.53 -1.33
CA ALA A 677 -23.42 -12.39 -1.26
C ALA A 677 -22.60 -11.10 -1.23
N TRP A 678 -22.89 -10.17 -2.14
CA TRP A 678 -22.40 -8.80 -2.10
C TRP A 678 -23.50 -7.92 -1.51
N CYS A 679 -23.16 -7.18 -0.45
CA CYS A 679 -24.09 -6.49 0.40
C CYS A 679 -23.76 -5.00 0.49
N TRP A 680 -24.73 -4.13 0.17
CA TRP A 680 -24.61 -2.68 0.30
C TRP A 680 -25.63 -2.14 1.28
N LYS A 681 -25.24 -1.11 2.05
CA LYS A 681 -26.09 -0.40 2.98
C LYS A 681 -26.57 0.91 2.37
N ALA A 682 -27.89 1.04 2.20
CA ALA A 682 -28.54 2.29 1.84
C ALA A 682 -29.03 3.04 3.11
N GLY A 683 -30.07 3.84 3.01
CA GLY A 683 -30.59 4.67 4.10
C GLY A 683 -31.60 3.98 5.02
N GLY A 684 -31.85 2.68 4.85
CA GLY A 684 -32.89 1.97 5.60
C GLY A 684 -34.31 2.27 5.09
N THR A 685 -35.24 2.60 5.99
CA THR A 685 -36.64 2.85 5.64
C THR A 685 -36.78 3.94 4.58
N PRO A 686 -37.42 3.65 3.44
CA PRO A 686 -37.54 4.62 2.37
C PRO A 686 -38.43 5.82 2.77
N VAL A 687 -38.06 6.99 2.25
CA VAL A 687 -38.83 8.22 2.43
C VAL A 687 -39.32 8.75 1.08
N THR A 688 -40.41 9.48 1.11
CA THR A 688 -40.95 10.14 -0.08
C THR A 688 -40.03 11.27 -0.51
N ASN A 689 -39.63 11.26 -1.79
CA ASN A 689 -38.84 12.32 -2.42
C ASN A 689 -39.62 12.92 -3.60
N ASN A 690 -39.72 14.25 -3.63
CA ASN A 690 -40.42 15.02 -4.64
C ASN A 690 -39.50 16.01 -5.39
N ASP A 691 -38.19 15.80 -5.37
CA ASP A 691 -37.22 16.62 -6.09
C ASP A 691 -37.37 16.48 -7.61
N GLY A 692 -37.78 15.28 -8.05
CA GLY A 692 -38.09 15.01 -9.46
C GLY A 692 -39.52 15.39 -9.88
N SER A 693 -39.83 15.24 -11.16
CA SER A 693 -41.19 15.45 -11.70
C SER A 693 -42.14 14.30 -11.30
N VAL A 694 -41.65 13.17 -10.85
CA VAL A 694 -42.40 12.04 -10.29
C VAL A 694 -42.04 11.80 -8.85
N THR A 695 -43.04 11.46 -8.04
CA THR A 695 -42.80 11.09 -6.64
C THR A 695 -42.07 9.77 -6.56
N ALA A 696 -40.97 9.71 -5.81
CA ALA A 696 -40.15 8.54 -5.59
C ALA A 696 -40.19 8.09 -4.13
N GLN A 697 -39.98 6.79 -3.88
CA GLN A 697 -39.61 6.27 -2.57
C GLN A 697 -38.11 6.01 -2.56
N VAL A 698 -37.37 6.64 -1.67
CA VAL A 698 -35.91 6.72 -1.67
C VAL A 698 -35.33 6.26 -0.34
N SER A 699 -34.45 5.28 -0.38
CA SER A 699 -33.59 4.90 0.73
C SER A 699 -32.17 5.35 0.38
N ALA A 700 -31.71 6.49 0.94
CA ALA A 700 -30.42 7.10 0.57
C ALA A 700 -29.45 7.14 1.75
N ASN A 701 -28.24 6.60 1.55
CA ASN A 701 -27.08 6.71 2.43
C ASN A 701 -26.07 7.70 1.82
N THR A 702 -26.15 8.95 2.25
CA THR A 702 -25.29 10.02 1.72
C THR A 702 -23.82 9.85 2.15
N THR A 703 -23.55 9.14 3.24
CA THR A 703 -22.19 8.82 3.71
C THR A 703 -21.51 7.82 2.78
N ALA A 704 -22.21 6.76 2.40
CA ALA A 704 -21.70 5.73 1.48
C ALA A 704 -21.96 6.07 0.00
N GLY A 705 -22.71 7.12 -0.27
CA GLY A 705 -23.03 7.53 -1.63
C GLY A 705 -23.91 6.52 -2.38
N PHE A 706 -24.83 5.84 -1.71
CA PHE A 706 -25.70 4.83 -2.32
C PHE A 706 -27.17 5.05 -1.99
N SER A 707 -28.04 4.95 -3.00
CA SER A 707 -29.48 4.98 -2.80
C SER A 707 -30.22 3.95 -3.63
N ILE A 708 -31.34 3.48 -3.10
CA ILE A 708 -32.33 2.63 -3.76
C ILE A 708 -33.58 3.47 -3.96
N VAL A 709 -34.01 3.59 -5.20
CA VAL A 709 -35.12 4.45 -5.59
C VAL A 709 -36.18 3.65 -6.33
N THR A 710 -37.46 3.75 -5.90
CA THR A 710 -38.57 3.17 -6.65
C THR A 710 -39.57 4.24 -7.08
N VAL A 711 -40.01 4.13 -8.33
CA VAL A 711 -41.02 5.02 -8.90
C VAL A 711 -42.05 4.22 -9.75
N THR A 712 -43.25 4.78 -9.92
CA THR A 712 -44.19 4.33 -10.92
C THR A 712 -44.34 5.45 -11.97
N GLN A 713 -44.03 5.14 -13.20
CA GLN A 713 -44.14 6.08 -14.33
C GLN A 713 -45.61 6.42 -14.56
N SER A 714 -45.87 7.69 -14.85
CA SER A 714 -47.20 8.18 -15.28
C SER A 714 -47.11 8.76 -16.67
N GLY A 715 -47.78 8.13 -17.62
CA GLY A 715 -47.69 8.46 -19.02
C GLY A 715 -46.39 8.01 -19.70
N THR A 716 -46.15 8.49 -20.91
CA THR A 716 -45.00 8.15 -21.74
C THR A 716 -44.05 9.34 -21.98
N GLY A 717 -44.29 10.47 -21.32
CA GLY A 717 -43.40 11.63 -21.34
C GLY A 717 -42.12 11.43 -20.55
N ASP A 718 -41.10 12.20 -20.92
CA ASP A 718 -39.84 12.22 -20.14
C ASP A 718 -40.09 12.75 -18.71
N PHE A 719 -39.39 12.17 -17.74
CA PHE A 719 -39.57 12.54 -16.32
C PHE A 719 -38.23 12.58 -15.58
N THR A 720 -38.20 13.26 -14.47
CA THR A 720 -37.04 13.32 -13.58
C THR A 720 -37.32 12.57 -12.29
N VAL A 721 -36.28 11.95 -11.73
CA VAL A 721 -36.31 11.12 -10.53
C VAL A 721 -35.37 11.71 -9.49
N GLY A 722 -35.88 11.96 -8.30
CA GLY A 722 -35.08 12.35 -7.14
C GLY A 722 -34.33 11.15 -6.55
N HIS A 723 -33.01 11.30 -6.28
CA HIS A 723 -32.18 10.19 -5.78
C HIS A 723 -31.70 10.38 -4.33
N GLY A 724 -31.83 11.57 -3.74
CA GLY A 724 -31.57 11.83 -2.33
C GLY A 724 -30.09 11.81 -1.88
N LEU A 725 -29.12 11.74 -2.79
CA LEU A 725 -27.71 11.62 -2.41
C LEU A 725 -26.99 12.95 -2.17
N GLY A 726 -27.54 14.06 -2.66
CA GLY A 726 -26.93 15.38 -2.51
C GLY A 726 -25.68 15.62 -3.35
N LYS A 727 -25.25 14.64 -4.15
CA LYS A 727 -24.12 14.68 -5.08
C LYS A 727 -24.53 14.08 -6.42
N LYS A 728 -23.91 14.51 -7.51
CA LYS A 728 -24.14 13.96 -8.85
C LYS A 728 -23.88 12.44 -8.87
N PRO A 729 -24.81 11.63 -9.38
CA PRO A 729 -24.59 10.22 -9.59
C PRO A 729 -23.40 9.93 -10.51
N ALA A 730 -22.66 8.88 -10.20
CA ALA A 730 -21.58 8.33 -11.02
C ALA A 730 -21.98 6.98 -11.67
N VAL A 731 -22.95 6.29 -11.07
CA VAL A 731 -23.55 5.06 -11.61
C VAL A 731 -25.06 5.08 -11.38
N ILE A 732 -25.80 4.68 -12.42
CA ILE A 732 -27.25 4.42 -12.34
C ILE A 732 -27.51 3.06 -12.97
N MET A 733 -28.01 2.12 -12.18
CA MET A 733 -28.48 0.81 -12.62
C MET A 733 -30.00 0.75 -12.48
N SER A 734 -30.72 0.31 -13.49
CA SER A 734 -32.18 0.29 -13.44
C SER A 734 -32.80 -0.97 -14.01
N LYS A 735 -33.98 -1.28 -13.49
CA LYS A 735 -34.83 -2.37 -13.95
C LYS A 735 -36.32 -1.97 -13.88
N VAL A 736 -37.06 -2.24 -14.94
CA VAL A 736 -38.53 -2.27 -14.90
C VAL A 736 -38.97 -3.57 -14.24
N ARG A 737 -39.80 -3.45 -13.21
CA ARG A 737 -40.19 -4.58 -12.32
C ARG A 737 -41.36 -5.38 -12.85
N ASN A 738 -42.35 -4.71 -13.41
CA ASN A 738 -43.64 -5.30 -13.83
C ASN A 738 -43.73 -5.63 -15.32
N VAL A 739 -42.71 -5.28 -16.13
CA VAL A 739 -42.62 -5.58 -17.55
C VAL A 739 -41.25 -6.11 -17.92
N GLY A 740 -41.17 -7.05 -18.85
CA GLY A 740 -39.96 -7.74 -19.27
C GLY A 740 -39.01 -6.87 -20.14
N TYR A 741 -38.44 -5.85 -19.57
CA TYR A 741 -37.37 -5.03 -20.18
C TYR A 741 -35.98 -5.51 -19.72
N ASN A 742 -34.94 -5.25 -20.50
CA ASN A 742 -33.55 -5.47 -20.07
C ASN A 742 -33.22 -4.60 -18.87
N TRP A 743 -32.16 -4.96 -18.17
CA TRP A 743 -31.50 -4.07 -17.26
C TRP A 743 -30.79 -2.96 -18.02
N ASP A 744 -30.68 -1.80 -17.44
CA ASP A 744 -29.92 -0.68 -17.96
C ASP A 744 -28.88 -0.23 -16.93
N PHE A 745 -27.69 0.07 -17.42
CA PHE A 745 -26.57 0.51 -16.61
C PHE A 745 -25.86 1.66 -17.30
N TRP A 746 -25.79 2.76 -16.59
CA TRP A 746 -24.92 3.87 -16.94
C TRP A 746 -23.88 4.08 -15.85
N SER A 747 -22.64 4.36 -16.26
CA SER A 747 -21.55 4.82 -15.41
C SER A 747 -20.91 6.04 -16.05
N ARG A 748 -20.39 6.95 -15.27
CA ARG A 748 -19.60 8.08 -15.77
C ARG A 748 -18.45 7.61 -16.69
N GLY A 749 -17.92 6.41 -16.46
CA GLY A 749 -16.91 5.81 -17.33
C GLY A 749 -17.42 5.47 -18.75
N CYS A 750 -18.72 5.38 -18.96
CA CYS A 750 -19.31 5.27 -20.33
C CYS A 750 -19.23 6.58 -21.10
N GLY A 751 -19.00 7.72 -20.44
CA GLY A 751 -19.11 9.07 -20.96
C GLY A 751 -20.45 9.72 -20.62
N THR A 752 -21.00 10.51 -21.54
CA THR A 752 -22.29 11.19 -21.36
C THR A 752 -23.42 10.21 -21.02
N ILE A 753 -24.44 10.68 -20.31
CA ILE A 753 -25.56 9.83 -19.84
C ILE A 753 -26.39 9.22 -20.96
N ASP A 754 -26.25 9.72 -22.17
CA ASP A 754 -26.83 9.12 -23.35
C ASP A 754 -26.09 7.86 -23.87
N ARG A 755 -25.27 7.27 -23.07
CA ARG A 755 -24.60 6.00 -23.32
C ARG A 755 -24.94 5.03 -22.20
N SER A 756 -25.57 3.92 -22.50
CA SER A 756 -25.87 2.89 -21.51
C SER A 756 -25.50 1.50 -22.00
N MET A 757 -25.44 0.56 -21.07
CA MET A 757 -25.21 -0.86 -21.33
C MET A 757 -26.36 -1.69 -20.78
N LYS A 758 -26.52 -2.89 -21.32
CA LYS A 758 -27.49 -3.87 -20.81
C LYS A 758 -26.76 -4.96 -20.02
N PRO A 759 -26.75 -4.89 -18.68
CA PRO A 759 -26.04 -5.85 -17.84
C PRO A 759 -26.37 -7.32 -18.09
N ASN A 760 -27.60 -7.62 -18.46
CA ASN A 760 -28.06 -8.98 -18.73
C ASN A 760 -27.70 -9.48 -20.14
N THR A 761 -26.85 -8.76 -20.88
CA THR A 761 -26.39 -9.14 -22.22
C THR A 761 -24.89 -8.95 -22.36
N ASN A 762 -24.30 -9.53 -23.42
CA ASN A 762 -22.88 -9.37 -23.77
C ASN A 762 -22.63 -8.11 -24.63
N GLU A 763 -23.65 -7.29 -24.86
CA GLU A 763 -23.57 -6.12 -25.74
C GLU A 763 -22.67 -5.03 -25.12
N THR A 764 -22.02 -4.26 -25.99
CA THR A 764 -21.23 -3.08 -25.62
C THR A 764 -22.14 -1.86 -25.40
N VAL A 765 -21.57 -0.67 -25.30
CA VAL A 765 -22.30 0.58 -25.08
C VAL A 765 -23.28 0.89 -26.23
N PHE A 766 -24.50 1.27 -25.88
CA PHE A 766 -25.53 1.76 -26.78
C PHE A 766 -25.62 3.28 -26.74
N THR A 767 -25.93 3.87 -27.90
CA THR A 767 -26.12 5.31 -28.04
C THR A 767 -27.51 5.68 -28.60
N ASP A 768 -28.30 4.69 -29.07
CA ASP A 768 -29.51 4.91 -29.83
C ASP A 768 -30.82 4.42 -29.18
N ARG A 769 -30.72 3.59 -28.17
CA ARG A 769 -31.86 3.07 -27.39
C ARG A 769 -31.58 3.10 -25.89
N ILE A 770 -31.49 4.29 -25.33
CA ILE A 770 -31.12 4.57 -23.99
C ILE A 770 -32.28 5.02 -23.13
N PRO A 771 -32.44 4.53 -21.94
CA PRO A 771 -33.52 4.87 -21.02
C PRO A 771 -33.36 6.27 -20.42
N TYR A 772 -32.21 6.90 -20.58
CA TYR A 772 -31.90 8.22 -20.02
C TYR A 772 -31.93 9.28 -21.11
N THR A 773 -32.34 10.50 -20.76
CA THR A 773 -32.22 11.64 -21.66
C THR A 773 -30.76 12.08 -21.76
N SER A 774 -30.42 12.91 -22.75
CA SER A 774 -29.08 13.49 -22.86
C SER A 774 -28.76 14.58 -21.78
N THR A 775 -29.66 14.78 -20.82
CA THR A 775 -29.48 15.74 -19.72
C THR A 775 -28.69 15.07 -18.61
N GLU A 776 -27.48 15.59 -18.31
CA GLU A 776 -26.62 15.10 -17.25
C GLU A 776 -27.31 15.13 -15.88
N PRO A 777 -27.09 14.14 -15.02
CA PRO A 777 -27.58 14.12 -13.65
C PRO A 777 -27.09 15.33 -12.88
N THR A 778 -27.89 15.79 -11.95
CA THR A 778 -27.56 16.84 -10.98
C THR A 778 -27.28 16.24 -9.59
N SER A 779 -27.08 17.08 -8.59
CA SER A 779 -26.96 16.65 -7.19
C SER A 779 -28.28 16.13 -6.60
N SER A 780 -29.43 16.35 -7.25
CA SER A 780 -30.75 15.98 -6.74
C SER A 780 -31.53 15.04 -7.64
N VAL A 781 -31.40 15.16 -8.96
CA VAL A 781 -32.22 14.39 -9.92
C VAL A 781 -31.42 13.86 -11.11
N PHE A 782 -31.95 12.81 -11.74
CA PHE A 782 -31.57 12.35 -13.07
C PHE A 782 -32.81 12.22 -13.96
N SER A 783 -32.62 12.23 -15.27
CA SER A 783 -33.72 12.27 -16.25
C SER A 783 -33.90 10.93 -16.96
N VAL A 784 -35.14 10.48 -17.03
CA VAL A 784 -35.54 9.20 -17.69
C VAL A 784 -36.38 9.51 -18.91
N ARG A 785 -36.12 8.81 -20.02
CA ARG A 785 -36.88 8.89 -21.24
C ARG A 785 -38.15 8.04 -21.15
N GLY A 786 -39.28 8.66 -20.82
CA GLY A 786 -40.54 7.96 -20.57
C GLY A 786 -41.06 7.21 -21.77
N ALA A 787 -40.84 7.72 -22.99
CA ALA A 787 -41.26 7.05 -24.24
C ALA A 787 -40.53 5.71 -24.50
N PHE A 788 -39.45 5.43 -23.80
CA PHE A 788 -38.74 4.16 -23.88
C PHE A 788 -39.51 3.02 -23.19
N PHE A 789 -40.38 3.34 -22.23
CA PHE A 789 -41.11 2.40 -21.40
C PHE A 789 -42.61 2.54 -21.60
N SER A 790 -43.37 1.54 -21.17
CA SER A 790 -44.79 1.56 -21.14
C SER A 790 -45.34 2.44 -20.03
N ASP A 791 -46.49 3.04 -20.17
CA ASP A 791 -47.21 3.69 -19.10
C ASP A 791 -47.41 2.75 -17.92
N ALA A 792 -47.40 3.27 -16.69
CA ALA A 792 -47.46 2.54 -15.40
C ALA A 792 -46.32 1.54 -15.21
N SER A 793 -45.19 1.69 -15.91
CA SER A 793 -44.00 0.93 -15.62
C SER A 793 -43.51 1.23 -14.21
N GLN A 794 -43.23 0.17 -13.43
CA GLN A 794 -42.67 0.27 -12.08
C GLN A 794 -41.16 0.08 -12.16
N HIS A 795 -40.43 1.08 -11.76
CA HIS A 795 -38.97 1.07 -11.84
C HIS A 795 -38.33 0.89 -10.47
N VAL A 796 -37.18 0.24 -10.44
CA VAL A 796 -36.19 0.36 -9.37
C VAL A 796 -34.88 0.89 -9.96
N PHE A 797 -34.27 1.86 -9.28
CA PHE A 797 -32.97 2.40 -9.60
C PHE A 797 -32.03 2.17 -8.39
N TYR A 798 -30.84 1.67 -8.66
CA TYR A 798 -29.73 1.64 -7.73
C TYR A 798 -28.73 2.71 -8.19
N VAL A 799 -28.51 3.70 -7.33
CA VAL A 799 -27.77 4.91 -7.70
C VAL A 799 -26.57 5.07 -6.80
N TRP A 800 -25.39 5.23 -7.37
CA TRP A 800 -24.17 5.49 -6.63
C TRP A 800 -23.55 6.83 -7.03
N THR A 801 -22.97 7.52 -6.05
CA THR A 801 -22.02 8.63 -6.22
C THR A 801 -20.67 8.21 -5.62
N GLU A 802 -19.58 8.76 -6.13
CA GLU A 802 -18.26 8.46 -5.60
C GLU A 802 -18.02 9.07 -4.24
N ILE A 803 -17.42 8.29 -3.36
CA ILE A 803 -16.91 8.69 -2.05
C ILE A 803 -15.41 8.40 -2.00
N GLU A 804 -14.62 9.44 -1.84
CA GLU A 804 -13.16 9.36 -1.78
C GLU A 804 -12.71 8.35 -0.71
N GLY A 805 -11.80 7.46 -1.08
CA GLY A 805 -11.31 6.40 -0.21
C GLY A 805 -12.28 5.24 0.03
N TYR A 806 -13.48 5.24 -0.57
CA TYR A 806 -14.49 4.18 -0.41
C TYR A 806 -15.02 3.61 -1.72
N SER A 807 -15.35 4.45 -2.69
CA SER A 807 -15.90 3.97 -3.97
C SER A 807 -15.40 4.77 -5.15
N GLN A 808 -15.11 4.07 -6.24
CA GLN A 808 -14.68 4.68 -7.48
C GLN A 808 -15.26 3.96 -8.69
N PHE A 809 -15.71 4.74 -9.69
CA PHE A 809 -16.34 4.26 -10.92
C PHE A 809 -15.71 4.97 -12.12
N GLY A 810 -14.79 4.31 -12.76
CA GLY A 810 -13.97 4.90 -13.80
C GLY A 810 -13.87 4.03 -15.04
N ARG A 811 -12.96 4.38 -15.91
CA ARG A 811 -12.58 3.59 -17.07
C ARG A 811 -11.06 3.50 -17.20
N TYR A 812 -10.60 2.45 -17.82
CA TYR A 812 -9.18 2.27 -18.14
C TYR A 812 -9.03 1.65 -19.53
N ARG A 813 -7.83 1.74 -20.07
CA ARG A 813 -7.44 1.07 -21.31
C ARG A 813 -6.62 -0.17 -20.99
N GLY A 814 -6.96 -1.30 -21.57
CA GLY A 814 -6.28 -2.57 -21.37
C GLY A 814 -4.86 -2.58 -21.93
N GLN A 815 -4.02 -3.41 -21.32
CA GLN A 815 -2.60 -3.55 -21.64
C GLN A 815 -2.13 -4.96 -21.31
N SER A 816 -2.09 -5.85 -22.28
CA SER A 816 -1.74 -7.26 -22.12
C SER A 816 -0.22 -7.49 -22.16
N ASN A 817 0.58 -6.67 -21.49
CA ASN A 817 2.02 -6.90 -21.38
C ASN A 817 2.38 -7.80 -20.18
N ALA A 818 3.64 -8.17 -20.05
CA ALA A 818 4.13 -9.06 -18.99
C ALA A 818 3.92 -8.53 -17.56
N LYS A 819 3.76 -7.21 -17.37
CA LYS A 819 3.50 -6.59 -16.06
C LYS A 819 2.02 -6.30 -15.82
N GLY A 820 1.15 -6.41 -16.85
CA GLY A 820 -0.27 -6.07 -16.73
C GLY A 820 -0.53 -4.56 -16.68
N ARG A 821 -1.74 -4.19 -16.25
CA ARG A 821 -2.18 -2.80 -16.11
C ARG A 821 -2.54 -2.50 -14.65
N PHE A 822 -1.97 -1.45 -14.09
CA PHE A 822 -2.38 -0.93 -12.78
C PHE A 822 -3.47 0.13 -12.93
N VAL A 823 -4.51 0.03 -12.09
CA VAL A 823 -5.64 0.97 -12.01
C VAL A 823 -5.70 1.54 -10.61
N THR A 824 -5.44 2.84 -10.48
CA THR A 824 -5.46 3.54 -9.18
C THR A 824 -6.89 3.80 -8.74
N THR A 825 -7.24 3.49 -7.50
CA THR A 825 -8.55 3.77 -6.90
C THR A 825 -8.51 4.72 -5.70
N GLY A 826 -7.33 4.92 -5.09
CA GLY A 826 -7.21 5.67 -3.84
C GLY A 826 -7.61 4.87 -2.60
N PHE A 827 -7.78 3.54 -2.76
CA PHE A 827 -8.06 2.58 -1.69
C PHE A 827 -7.70 1.17 -2.14
N ARG A 828 -7.59 0.26 -1.19
CA ARG A 828 -7.51 -1.18 -1.48
C ARG A 828 -8.92 -1.72 -1.73
N PRO A 829 -9.21 -2.25 -2.94
CA PRO A 829 -10.54 -2.73 -3.24
C PRO A 829 -10.91 -4.01 -2.49
N ALA A 830 -12.16 -4.10 -2.03
CA ALA A 830 -12.81 -5.34 -1.63
C ALA A 830 -13.55 -6.00 -2.80
N TYR A 831 -13.98 -5.19 -3.77
CA TYR A 831 -14.80 -5.60 -4.91
C TYR A 831 -14.40 -4.81 -6.14
N VAL A 832 -14.25 -5.51 -7.25
CA VAL A 832 -14.04 -4.91 -8.57
C VAL A 832 -14.92 -5.61 -9.60
N MET A 833 -15.74 -4.83 -10.28
CA MET A 833 -16.52 -5.27 -11.44
C MET A 833 -16.02 -4.57 -12.69
N ILE A 834 -15.82 -5.32 -13.77
CA ILE A 834 -15.23 -4.82 -15.02
C ILE A 834 -16.13 -5.17 -16.20
N LYS A 835 -16.25 -4.24 -17.16
CA LYS A 835 -16.95 -4.45 -18.42
C LYS A 835 -16.23 -3.76 -19.58
N PRO A 836 -15.98 -4.46 -20.71
CA PRO A 836 -15.50 -3.84 -21.93
C PRO A 836 -16.51 -2.80 -22.50
N LEU A 837 -16.01 -1.62 -22.85
CA LEU A 837 -16.72 -0.58 -23.58
C LEU A 837 -16.54 -0.73 -25.09
N SER A 838 -15.31 -1.02 -25.50
CA SER A 838 -14.92 -1.22 -26.88
C SER A 838 -13.88 -2.32 -26.97
N GLY A 839 -13.87 -3.08 -28.03
CA GLY A 839 -12.83 -4.09 -28.29
C GLY A 839 -12.17 -3.84 -29.63
N THR A 840 -10.96 -4.32 -29.82
CA THR A 840 -10.23 -4.28 -31.09
C THR A 840 -10.66 -5.41 -32.01
N SER A 841 -11.40 -6.40 -31.49
CA SER A 841 -11.86 -7.56 -32.28
C SER A 841 -13.38 -7.65 -32.35
N SER A 842 -13.85 -8.09 -33.51
CA SER A 842 -15.28 -8.31 -33.85
C SER A 842 -15.92 -9.51 -33.13
N ALA A 843 -15.33 -10.07 -32.10
CA ALA A 843 -15.87 -11.22 -31.38
C ALA A 843 -16.90 -10.81 -30.31
N PRO A 844 -18.09 -11.43 -30.28
CA PRO A 844 -19.23 -10.97 -29.49
C PRO A 844 -19.26 -11.42 -28.04
N SER A 845 -18.17 -11.88 -27.48
CA SER A 845 -18.15 -12.42 -26.08
C SER A 845 -17.41 -11.53 -25.12
N THR A 846 -17.96 -10.35 -24.84
CA THR A 846 -17.41 -9.40 -23.86
C THR A 846 -18.34 -9.30 -22.67
N GLY A 847 -18.23 -10.26 -21.73
CA GLY A 847 -19.05 -10.31 -20.51
C GLY A 847 -18.53 -9.40 -19.40
N TRP A 848 -19.34 -9.27 -18.36
CA TRP A 848 -18.95 -8.65 -17.11
C TRP A 848 -18.08 -9.60 -16.29
N ARG A 849 -17.14 -9.07 -15.56
CA ARG A 849 -16.32 -9.84 -14.61
C ARG A 849 -16.42 -9.24 -13.22
N VAL A 850 -16.63 -10.10 -12.24
CA VAL A 850 -16.74 -9.73 -10.83
C VAL A 850 -15.69 -10.47 -10.02
N PHE A 851 -14.82 -9.70 -9.37
CA PHE A 851 -13.79 -10.15 -8.47
C PHE A 851 -13.99 -9.55 -7.09
N ASP A 852 -13.63 -10.26 -6.03
CA ASP A 852 -13.61 -9.73 -4.67
C ASP A 852 -12.52 -10.39 -3.82
N ASN A 853 -12.13 -9.69 -2.75
CA ASN A 853 -11.05 -10.07 -1.87
C ASN A 853 -11.38 -11.26 -0.95
N VAL A 854 -12.63 -11.63 -0.78
CA VAL A 854 -13.04 -12.74 0.09
C VAL A 854 -12.91 -14.08 -0.66
N ARG A 855 -13.27 -14.10 -1.94
CA ARG A 855 -13.07 -15.27 -2.81
C ARG A 855 -11.62 -15.39 -3.30
N ASN A 856 -10.93 -14.26 -3.40
CA ASN A 856 -9.52 -14.15 -3.76
C ASN A 856 -8.74 -13.51 -2.61
N PRO A 857 -8.49 -14.23 -1.50
CA PRO A 857 -7.90 -13.64 -0.30
C PRO A 857 -6.42 -13.29 -0.45
N TYR A 858 -5.77 -13.76 -1.51
CA TYR A 858 -4.37 -13.50 -1.82
C TYR A 858 -4.21 -13.18 -3.30
N ASN A 859 -3.25 -12.31 -3.62
CA ASN A 859 -2.76 -12.18 -4.97
C ASN A 859 -2.07 -13.49 -5.37
N THR A 860 -2.33 -13.99 -6.57
CA THR A 860 -1.82 -15.27 -7.05
C THR A 860 -1.27 -15.12 -8.46
N ASP A 861 -0.26 -15.90 -8.78
CA ASP A 861 0.30 -15.93 -10.13
C ASP A 861 -0.74 -16.55 -11.12
N GLY A 862 -1.68 -15.71 -11.54
CA GLY A 862 -2.52 -15.90 -12.72
C GLY A 862 -3.97 -16.34 -12.52
N ILE A 863 -4.32 -17.23 -11.60
CA ILE A 863 -5.70 -17.76 -11.54
C ILE A 863 -6.45 -17.26 -10.33
N GLN A 864 -7.48 -16.46 -10.58
CA GLN A 864 -8.41 -15.96 -9.58
C GLN A 864 -9.85 -16.36 -9.90
N SER A 865 -10.68 -16.43 -8.85
CA SER A 865 -12.11 -16.75 -8.94
C SER A 865 -12.89 -15.59 -9.53
N ALA A 866 -13.48 -15.78 -10.71
CA ALA A 866 -14.33 -14.82 -11.38
C ALA A 866 -15.77 -15.31 -11.47
N LEU A 867 -16.71 -14.37 -11.33
CA LEU A 867 -18.13 -14.56 -11.61
C LEU A 867 -18.62 -13.58 -12.67
N TYR A 868 -19.79 -13.85 -13.20
CA TYR A 868 -20.38 -13.13 -14.33
C TYR A 868 -21.70 -12.50 -13.92
N TRP A 869 -21.95 -11.27 -14.36
CA TRP A 869 -23.23 -10.63 -14.14
C TRP A 869 -24.31 -11.13 -15.13
N GLU A 870 -23.95 -11.18 -16.40
CA GLU A 870 -24.84 -11.54 -17.51
C GLU A 870 -25.13 -13.03 -17.62
N SER A 871 -24.48 -13.86 -16.84
CA SER A 871 -24.55 -15.31 -16.96
C SER A 871 -24.78 -15.99 -15.61
N GLY A 872 -25.56 -17.06 -15.63
CA GLY A 872 -25.74 -17.95 -14.51
C GLY A 872 -24.59 -18.95 -14.30
N GLN A 873 -23.51 -18.91 -15.08
CA GLN A 873 -22.40 -19.85 -14.96
C GLN A 873 -21.84 -19.93 -13.55
N ALA A 874 -21.33 -21.10 -13.20
CA ALA A 874 -20.56 -21.32 -11.97
C ALA A 874 -19.27 -20.48 -11.98
N GLU A 875 -18.66 -20.34 -10.83
CA GLU A 875 -17.37 -19.69 -10.66
C GLU A 875 -16.30 -20.36 -11.51
N VAL A 876 -15.47 -19.57 -12.14
CA VAL A 876 -14.36 -20.06 -12.96
C VAL A 876 -13.05 -19.41 -12.52
N GLY A 877 -11.96 -20.18 -12.63
CA GLY A 877 -10.61 -19.65 -12.49
C GLY A 877 -10.19 -18.92 -13.77
N GLN A 878 -9.73 -17.70 -13.65
CA GLN A 878 -9.24 -16.89 -14.78
C GLN A 878 -8.05 -16.04 -14.31
N ASN A 879 -7.21 -15.61 -15.26
CA ASN A 879 -6.31 -14.50 -15.01
C ASN A 879 -7.16 -13.27 -14.64
N GLY A 880 -6.97 -12.77 -13.44
CA GLY A 880 -7.87 -11.79 -12.83
C GLY A 880 -7.22 -10.49 -12.47
N VAL A 881 -7.50 -10.02 -11.28
CA VAL A 881 -7.02 -8.77 -10.70
C VAL A 881 -6.31 -9.03 -9.39
N ASP A 882 -5.11 -8.48 -9.23
CA ASP A 882 -4.46 -8.37 -7.93
C ASP A 882 -4.99 -7.13 -7.21
N PHE A 883 -5.36 -7.30 -5.96
CA PHE A 883 -5.80 -6.21 -5.10
C PHE A 883 -4.58 -5.58 -4.42
N CYS A 884 -4.33 -4.31 -4.69
CA CYS A 884 -3.19 -3.57 -4.16
C CYS A 884 -3.65 -2.49 -3.18
N ALA A 885 -2.74 -2.00 -2.34
CA ALA A 885 -3.05 -1.00 -1.30
C ALA A 885 -3.70 0.27 -1.86
N ASN A 886 -3.39 0.66 -3.08
CA ASN A 886 -3.92 1.87 -3.73
C ASN A 886 -4.65 1.60 -5.06
N GLY A 887 -5.17 0.42 -5.26
CA GLY A 887 -5.87 0.09 -6.49
C GLY A 887 -5.87 -1.39 -6.80
N PHE A 888 -5.95 -1.71 -8.07
CA PHE A 888 -5.86 -3.08 -8.55
C PHE A 888 -4.98 -3.18 -9.79
N LYS A 889 -4.30 -4.30 -9.91
CA LYS A 889 -3.47 -4.64 -11.06
C LYS A 889 -4.18 -5.74 -11.86
N LEU A 890 -4.29 -5.52 -13.15
CA LEU A 890 -4.79 -6.53 -14.07
C LEU A 890 -3.64 -7.47 -14.43
N MET A 891 -3.86 -8.76 -14.30
CA MET A 891 -2.87 -9.76 -14.65
C MET A 891 -2.57 -9.76 -16.14
N PRO A 892 -1.34 -10.11 -16.57
CA PRO A 892 -1.00 -10.26 -17.96
C PRO A 892 -1.94 -11.25 -18.63
N SER A 893 -2.77 -10.78 -19.53
CA SER A 893 -3.78 -11.59 -20.19
C SER A 893 -4.19 -10.96 -21.51
N SER A 894 -4.39 -11.77 -22.52
CA SER A 894 -5.08 -11.39 -23.75
C SER A 894 -6.60 -11.54 -23.63
N ASP A 895 -7.14 -11.74 -22.42
CA ASP A 895 -8.58 -11.88 -22.22
C ASP A 895 -9.27 -10.56 -22.53
N LYS A 896 -10.11 -10.58 -23.54
CA LYS A 896 -10.89 -9.45 -24.04
C LYS A 896 -11.86 -8.87 -23.00
N ASN A 897 -12.17 -9.64 -21.96
CA ASN A 897 -13.13 -9.23 -20.95
C ASN A 897 -12.60 -8.24 -19.94
N HIS A 898 -11.25 -8.14 -19.78
CA HIS A 898 -10.68 -7.23 -18.77
C HIS A 898 -9.33 -6.60 -19.14
N ASN A 899 -8.53 -7.13 -20.08
CA ASN A 899 -7.17 -6.59 -20.33
C ASN A 899 -6.66 -6.71 -21.79
N GLU A 900 -7.51 -6.71 -22.82
CA GLU A 900 -7.04 -6.66 -24.21
C GLU A 900 -6.34 -5.33 -24.50
N THR A 901 -5.15 -5.39 -25.09
CA THR A 901 -4.38 -4.17 -25.42
C THR A 901 -5.17 -3.21 -26.32
N GLY A 902 -5.33 -1.99 -25.87
CA GLY A 902 -6.00 -0.90 -26.58
C GLY A 902 -7.52 -0.90 -26.44
N ALA A 903 -8.14 -1.93 -25.89
CA ALA A 903 -9.58 -1.94 -25.59
C ALA A 903 -9.88 -1.05 -24.35
N GLU A 904 -11.05 -0.45 -24.30
CA GLU A 904 -11.50 0.37 -23.18
C GLU A 904 -12.47 -0.42 -22.30
N TYR A 905 -12.34 -0.23 -21.00
CA TYR A 905 -13.13 -0.90 -19.97
C TYR A 905 -13.66 0.11 -18.97
N ILE A 906 -14.86 -0.11 -18.46
CA ILE A 906 -15.31 0.52 -17.21
C ILE A 906 -15.05 -0.42 -16.05
N TYR A 907 -14.92 0.20 -14.87
CA TYR A 907 -14.90 -0.54 -13.63
C TYR A 907 -15.76 0.12 -12.55
N MET A 908 -16.19 -0.70 -11.62
CA MET A 908 -16.89 -0.31 -10.39
C MET A 908 -16.15 -0.96 -9.23
N ALA A 909 -15.60 -0.15 -8.32
CA ALA A 909 -14.79 -0.62 -7.20
C ALA A 909 -15.29 -0.06 -5.88
N PHE A 910 -15.29 -0.91 -4.84
CA PHE A 910 -15.56 -0.56 -3.45
C PHE A 910 -14.38 -0.96 -2.57
N ALA A 911 -14.08 -0.14 -1.56
CA ALA A 911 -12.95 -0.31 -0.68
C ALA A 911 -13.11 -1.46 0.30
N GLU A 912 -12.00 -2.15 0.57
CA GLU A 912 -11.76 -2.86 1.82
C GLU A 912 -11.24 -1.85 2.86
N ASN A 913 -10.21 -1.10 2.50
CA ASN A 913 -9.62 -0.06 3.32
C ASN A 913 -9.19 1.13 2.44
N PRO A 914 -9.38 2.36 2.88
CA PRO A 914 -8.82 3.53 2.19
C PRO A 914 -7.28 3.45 2.18
N TYR A 915 -6.62 4.13 1.22
CA TYR A 915 -5.17 4.01 1.02
C TYR A 915 -4.35 4.36 2.27
N HIS A 916 -4.74 5.40 3.02
CA HIS A 916 -4.07 5.80 4.26
C HIS A 916 -4.10 4.71 5.36
N ALA A 917 -4.93 3.70 5.19
CA ALA A 917 -5.09 2.56 6.09
C ALA A 917 -4.78 1.21 5.40
N ALA A 918 -4.49 1.23 4.10
CA ALA A 918 -4.30 0.00 3.33
C ALA A 918 -2.88 -0.57 3.48
N ARG A 919 -2.80 -1.88 3.59
CA ARG A 919 -1.53 -2.63 3.53
C ARG A 919 -1.45 -3.39 2.21
N ALA A 920 -0.25 -3.68 1.78
CA ALA A 920 -0.01 -4.56 0.64
C ALA A 920 -0.63 -5.95 0.89
N ARG A 921 -1.03 -6.65 -0.17
CA ARG A 921 -1.76 -7.92 -0.04
C ARG A 921 -1.01 -9.09 -0.66
#